data_bad9f6f41bf7cdd4e18517d8becf1f6e
#
_entry.id   bad9f6f41bf7cdd4e18517d8becf1f6e
#
_cell.length_a   1.000
_cell.length_b   1.000
_cell.length_c   1.000
_cell.angle_alpha   90.00
_cell.angle_beta   90.00
_cell.angle_gamma   90.00
#
_symmetry.space_group_name_H-M   'P 1'
#
loop_
_entity.id
_entity.type
_entity.pdbx_description
1 polymer ?
#
loop_
_entity_poly.entity_id
_entity_poly.type
_entity_poly.pdbx_seq_one_letter_code
_entity_poly.pdbx_strand_id
1 'polypeptide(L)'
;MEEIKGYVEHIVYRNEDNGYTVFHLNNSDGEVTCVGSFHYIEEGELLRLKGGYTTHKMYGLQFAVEESEICEPEDLVSIERYLGFGAIKGVGASLAGKIVKKFKEDTFRIIEEEPERLAEIKGISERKAREIASQVEEKKDMRQAMIYLQKFGISTTLAAKIYQHYGRNVYRTIEENPYHLADHVPGVGFKTADEIAMKIGIHTDSDFRIRSGIFYTLQQSVNEGHVYLYQDVLLKETGDLLGVQIQDMEKYLMDLMMEKKIVMKQSEQGVRVYTSHYYYMELNTAKMLHDLNLDFEAADVTLLHRINQIEKNTELYLDEMQKDAVMEAVRHGLMILTGGPGTGKTTTINAMIHFFESEGLDIYLAAPTGRAAKRMTEATGCEAQTIHRLLEVSGNPDDETVGGFQRNAENPLEADVIIIDEMSMVDLPLMYALLNAIVPGTRVILVGDVNQLPSVGPGSVLKDIISSGCFPVVKLTKIFRQAGESDIIVNAHKINRGEPVVLDNKSMDFFFLKRDDTNMIISNIITLIQKKLPKFVSASEADIQVLTPMRKGLLGVERINKILQEYLNPPKPGKQEKEYGDHLFREGDKVMQIKNNYQLEWEITTRYGMTVDKGIGVFNGDMGIIKKINTYEETVTVEYDEKKQVKYPYNLLDELELAYAITIHKAQGSEYPAVIIPLLQGPRQLYYRNLLYTAVTRARKCVTVIGSESVFQEMIQNTNQQNRNTSLAERIREFNE
;
A
#
# COMPACT_ATOMS: atom_id res chain seq x y z
N MET A 1 5.32 -10.94 40.00
CA MET A 1 4.30 -10.01 39.52
C MET A 1 3.74 -9.29 40.72
N GLU A 2 3.76 -8.01 40.68
CA GLU A 2 3.13 -7.15 41.70
C GLU A 2 1.75 -6.74 41.19
N GLU A 3 0.81 -6.50 42.12
CA GLU A 3 -0.54 -6.04 41.80
C GLU A 3 -0.74 -4.65 42.40
N ILE A 4 -1.21 -3.70 41.58
CA ILE A 4 -1.56 -2.35 42.02
C ILE A 4 -3.00 -2.05 41.56
N LYS A 5 -3.78 -1.35 42.41
CA LYS A 5 -5.14 -0.90 42.11
C LYS A 5 -5.21 0.60 42.32
N GLY A 6 -5.73 1.33 41.32
CA GLY A 6 -5.82 2.78 41.38
C GLY A 6 -6.61 3.37 40.23
N TYR A 7 -6.77 4.69 40.24
CA TYR A 7 -7.51 5.44 39.22
C TYR A 7 -6.56 6.00 38.18
N VAL A 8 -6.98 5.99 36.93
CA VAL A 8 -6.31 6.71 35.85
C VAL A 8 -6.53 8.20 36.08
N GLU A 9 -5.50 8.91 36.45
CA GLU A 9 -5.59 10.35 36.72
C GLU A 9 -5.42 11.16 35.46
N HIS A 10 -4.40 10.82 34.66
CA HIS A 10 -4.12 11.47 33.39
C HIS A 10 -3.42 10.53 32.41
N ILE A 11 -3.85 10.55 31.13
CA ILE A 11 -3.19 9.83 30.05
C ILE A 11 -2.16 10.76 29.43
N VAL A 12 -0.87 10.49 29.70
CA VAL A 12 0.26 11.30 29.23
C VAL A 12 0.49 11.08 27.74
N TYR A 13 0.36 9.84 27.29
CA TYR A 13 0.59 9.44 25.92
C TYR A 13 -0.22 8.20 25.56
N ARG A 14 -0.79 8.17 24.38
CA ARG A 14 -1.48 7.01 23.82
C ARG A 14 -1.16 6.86 22.34
N ASN A 15 -0.80 5.65 21.96
CA ASN A 15 -0.70 5.26 20.56
C ASN A 15 -1.96 4.50 20.16
N GLU A 16 -2.76 5.07 19.28
CA GLU A 16 -4.05 4.49 18.88
C GLU A 16 -3.92 3.22 18.05
N ASP A 17 -2.78 3.01 17.36
CA ASP A 17 -2.58 1.85 16.49
C ASP A 17 -2.23 0.57 17.26
N ASN A 18 -1.37 0.68 18.27
CA ASN A 18 -0.89 -0.47 19.06
C ASN A 18 -1.36 -0.46 20.52
N GLY A 19 -2.12 0.58 20.90
CA GLY A 19 -2.67 0.74 22.25
C GLY A 19 -1.63 1.03 23.33
N TYR A 20 -0.34 1.27 22.98
CA TYR A 20 0.66 1.61 23.97
C TYR A 20 0.32 2.93 24.63
N THR A 21 0.13 2.88 25.96
CA THR A 21 -0.32 4.02 26.75
C THR A 21 0.61 4.23 27.92
N VAL A 22 0.94 5.50 28.17
CA VAL A 22 1.64 5.98 29.37
C VAL A 22 0.64 6.84 30.14
N PHE A 23 0.39 6.51 31.38
CA PHE A 23 -0.58 7.23 32.21
C PHE A 23 -0.16 7.25 33.67
N HIS A 24 -0.72 8.18 34.39
CA HIS A 24 -0.58 8.28 35.84
C HIS A 24 -1.75 7.56 36.53
N LEU A 25 -1.40 6.56 37.35
CA LEU A 25 -2.34 5.84 38.21
C LEU A 25 -2.22 6.38 39.63
N ASN A 26 -3.32 6.86 40.19
CA ASN A 26 -3.37 7.31 41.57
C ASN A 26 -3.93 6.17 42.42
N ASN A 27 -3.09 5.65 43.33
CA ASN A 27 -3.45 4.61 44.30
C ASN A 27 -3.33 5.10 45.76
N SER A 28 -3.53 4.21 46.74
CA SER A 28 -3.42 4.55 48.17
C SER A 28 -2.02 5.02 48.59
N ASP A 29 -0.99 4.65 47.82
CA ASP A 29 0.41 4.93 48.16
C ASP A 29 0.96 6.15 47.38
N GLY A 30 0.15 6.73 46.47
CA GLY A 30 0.49 7.89 45.70
C GLY A 30 0.31 7.70 44.20
N GLU A 31 0.91 8.59 43.39
CA GLU A 31 0.86 8.58 41.95
C GLU A 31 1.96 7.66 41.38
N VAL A 32 1.57 6.73 40.52
CA VAL A 32 2.47 5.78 39.84
C VAL A 32 2.36 5.95 38.35
N THR A 33 3.49 6.17 37.66
CA THR A 33 3.51 6.15 36.20
C THR A 33 3.44 4.72 35.71
N CYS A 34 2.39 4.39 34.96
CA CYS A 34 2.15 3.08 34.37
C CYS A 34 2.38 3.12 32.85
N VAL A 35 2.96 2.06 32.33
CA VAL A 35 3.24 1.87 30.90
C VAL A 35 2.80 0.47 30.47
N GLY A 36 2.14 0.39 29.31
CA GLY A 36 1.71 -0.90 28.78
C GLY A 36 0.85 -0.71 27.53
N SER A 37 0.41 -1.81 26.94
CA SER A 37 -0.52 -1.77 25.82
C SER A 37 -1.95 -1.87 26.33
N PHE A 38 -2.67 -0.75 26.27
CA PHE A 38 -4.07 -0.64 26.67
C PHE A 38 -4.87 -0.20 25.47
N HIS A 39 -5.79 -1.00 25.04
CA HIS A 39 -6.58 -0.68 23.84
C HIS A 39 -7.83 0.13 24.17
N TYR A 40 -8.27 0.06 25.41
CA TYR A 40 -9.33 0.92 25.94
C TYR A 40 -9.01 1.27 27.40
N ILE A 41 -8.74 2.53 27.64
CA ILE A 41 -8.51 3.11 28.95
C ILE A 41 -8.90 4.59 28.88
N GLU A 42 -9.63 5.07 29.86
CA GLU A 42 -10.02 6.48 29.96
C GLU A 42 -9.63 7.05 31.34
N GLU A 43 -9.47 8.37 31.36
CA GLU A 43 -9.23 9.08 32.60
C GLU A 43 -10.43 8.91 33.55
N GLY A 44 -10.17 8.67 34.84
CA GLY A 44 -11.17 8.40 35.84
C GLY A 44 -11.56 6.94 36.04
N GLU A 45 -11.07 6.00 35.20
CA GLU A 45 -11.35 4.57 35.37
C GLU A 45 -10.54 3.97 36.52
N LEU A 46 -11.15 3.03 37.26
CA LEU A 46 -10.50 2.25 38.28
C LEU A 46 -9.91 0.97 37.69
N LEU A 47 -8.60 0.84 37.74
CA LEU A 47 -7.86 -0.29 37.18
C LEU A 47 -7.22 -1.15 38.28
N ARG A 48 -7.21 -2.45 38.03
CA ARG A 48 -6.34 -3.41 38.70
C ARG A 48 -5.29 -3.86 37.68
N LEU A 49 -4.03 -3.59 38.01
CA LEU A 49 -2.90 -3.82 37.12
C LEU A 49 -1.97 -4.85 37.72
N LYS A 50 -1.51 -5.79 36.90
CA LYS A 50 -0.44 -6.73 37.28
C LYS A 50 0.75 -6.51 36.39
N GLY A 51 1.94 -6.49 36.97
CA GLY A 51 3.17 -6.21 36.23
C GLY A 51 4.38 -6.18 37.16
N GLY A 52 5.33 -5.30 36.78
CA GLY A 52 6.53 -5.10 37.60
C GLY A 52 7.11 -3.70 37.41
N TYR A 53 7.79 -3.23 38.45
CA TYR A 53 8.49 -1.94 38.35
C TYR A 53 9.72 -2.07 37.45
N THR A 54 9.85 -1.14 36.51
CA THR A 54 11.01 -0.98 35.64
C THR A 54 11.51 0.45 35.70
N THR A 55 12.82 0.63 35.52
CA THR A 55 13.41 1.96 35.53
C THR A 55 13.72 2.40 34.12
N HIS A 56 12.96 3.38 33.62
CA HIS A 56 13.25 4.00 32.34
C HIS A 56 14.37 5.03 32.50
N LYS A 57 15.35 5.02 31.58
CA LYS A 57 16.57 5.89 31.67
C LYS A 57 16.25 7.38 31.75
N MET A 58 15.13 7.84 31.19
CA MET A 58 14.73 9.26 31.14
C MET A 58 13.53 9.60 32.01
N TYR A 59 12.60 8.68 32.22
CA TYR A 59 11.34 8.94 32.91
C TYR A 59 11.27 8.33 34.31
N GLY A 60 12.38 7.73 34.78
CA GLY A 60 12.46 7.19 36.15
C GLY A 60 11.75 5.86 36.33
N LEU A 61 11.23 5.64 37.54
CA LEU A 61 10.55 4.43 37.90
C LEU A 61 9.15 4.39 37.27
N GLN A 62 8.84 3.31 36.55
CA GLN A 62 7.56 3.09 35.92
C GLN A 62 7.07 1.68 36.23
N PHE A 63 5.75 1.49 36.27
CA PHE A 63 5.13 0.18 36.41
C PHE A 63 4.78 -0.35 35.01
N ALA A 64 5.53 -1.36 34.57
CA ALA A 64 5.26 -2.04 33.29
C ALA A 64 4.12 -3.03 33.49
N VAL A 65 3.00 -2.76 32.82
CA VAL A 65 1.77 -3.53 32.95
C VAL A 65 1.77 -4.69 31.98
N GLU A 66 1.54 -5.89 32.49
CA GLU A 66 1.40 -7.12 31.72
C GLU A 66 -0.07 -7.53 31.58
N GLU A 67 -0.85 -7.35 32.67
CA GLU A 67 -2.29 -7.62 32.70
C GLU A 67 -3.04 -6.41 33.29
N SER A 68 -4.19 -6.08 32.73
CA SER A 68 -5.06 -5.02 33.26
C SER A 68 -6.51 -5.46 33.29
N GLU A 69 -7.19 -5.11 34.39
CA GLU A 69 -8.62 -5.34 34.59
C GLU A 69 -9.29 -4.03 35.01
N ILE A 70 -10.38 -3.66 34.34
CA ILE A 70 -11.19 -2.49 34.71
C ILE A 70 -12.13 -2.92 35.82
N CYS A 71 -12.06 -2.23 36.95
CA CYS A 71 -12.90 -2.50 38.12
C CYS A 71 -14.10 -1.55 38.13
N GLU A 72 -15.23 -2.03 38.68
CA GLU A 72 -16.35 -1.13 38.98
C GLU A 72 -16.01 -0.25 40.19
N PRO A 73 -16.43 1.02 40.21
CA PRO A 73 -16.26 1.88 41.36
C PRO A 73 -17.11 1.40 42.53
N GLU A 74 -16.46 1.05 43.67
CA GLU A 74 -17.12 0.48 44.84
C GLU A 74 -17.37 1.52 45.96
N ASP A 75 -16.69 2.65 45.93
CA ASP A 75 -16.79 3.69 46.95
C ASP A 75 -17.18 5.07 46.35
N LEU A 76 -17.62 5.99 47.20
CA LEU A 76 -18.14 7.29 46.82
C LEU A 76 -17.11 8.14 46.07
N VAL A 77 -15.84 8.07 46.43
CA VAL A 77 -14.75 8.81 45.80
C VAL A 77 -14.53 8.28 44.40
N SER A 78 -14.62 6.96 44.22
CA SER A 78 -14.52 6.27 42.96
C SER A 78 -15.63 6.64 42.00
N ILE A 79 -16.85 6.68 42.49
CA ILE A 79 -18.04 7.06 41.71
C ILE A 79 -17.91 8.51 41.25
N GLU A 80 -17.48 9.41 42.14
CA GLU A 80 -17.28 10.83 41.83
C GLU A 80 -16.23 11.03 40.73
N ARG A 81 -15.10 10.32 40.85
CA ARG A 81 -14.02 10.40 39.85
C ARG A 81 -14.47 9.84 38.49
N TYR A 82 -15.10 8.66 38.48
CA TYR A 82 -15.62 8.08 37.23
C TYR A 82 -16.58 9.01 36.49
N LEU A 83 -17.47 9.69 37.21
CA LEU A 83 -18.42 10.61 36.60
C LEU A 83 -17.79 11.95 36.19
N GLY A 84 -16.77 12.42 36.92
CA GLY A 84 -16.26 13.81 36.84
C GLY A 84 -15.00 14.02 36.00
N PHE A 85 -14.23 13.00 35.71
CA PHE A 85 -12.92 13.11 35.06
C PHE A 85 -12.88 12.71 33.57
N GLY A 86 -13.97 12.97 32.85
CA GLY A 86 -13.98 12.82 31.38
C GLY A 86 -14.73 11.60 30.86
N ALA A 87 -14.96 10.58 31.70
CA ALA A 87 -15.68 9.38 31.31
C ALA A 87 -17.11 9.66 30.79
N ILE A 88 -17.78 10.69 31.34
CA ILE A 88 -19.12 11.08 30.92
C ILE A 88 -19.09 12.53 30.40
N LYS A 89 -19.31 12.70 29.12
CA LYS A 89 -19.30 14.03 28.46
C LYS A 89 -20.34 14.96 29.11
N GLY A 90 -19.89 16.15 29.50
CA GLY A 90 -20.76 17.17 30.10
C GLY A 90 -20.96 17.05 31.63
N VAL A 91 -20.29 16.08 32.29
CA VAL A 91 -20.22 15.98 33.75
C VAL A 91 -18.79 16.29 34.18
N GLY A 92 -18.56 17.49 34.69
CA GLY A 92 -17.26 17.85 35.29
C GLY A 92 -17.23 17.51 36.79
N ALA A 93 -16.03 17.56 37.41
CA ALA A 93 -15.81 17.19 38.81
C ALA A 93 -16.77 17.83 39.80
N SER A 94 -17.08 19.15 39.62
CA SER A 94 -18.04 19.85 40.49
C SER A 94 -19.47 19.31 40.38
N LEU A 95 -19.88 18.83 39.22
CA LEU A 95 -21.22 18.30 39.00
C LEU A 95 -21.27 16.83 39.52
N ALA A 96 -20.22 16.04 39.28
CA ALA A 96 -20.06 14.71 39.79
C ALA A 96 -20.14 14.69 41.33
N GLY A 97 -19.40 15.59 42.00
CA GLY A 97 -19.46 15.74 43.45
C GLY A 97 -20.86 16.07 44.00
N LYS A 98 -21.66 16.87 43.26
CA LYS A 98 -23.07 17.15 43.66
C LYS A 98 -23.94 15.90 43.46
N ILE A 99 -23.74 15.11 42.40
CA ILE A 99 -24.49 13.88 42.15
C ILE A 99 -24.22 12.90 43.27
N VAL A 100 -22.94 12.59 43.50
CA VAL A 100 -22.52 11.61 44.50
C VAL A 100 -22.88 12.06 45.93
N LYS A 101 -22.75 13.31 46.27
CA LYS A 101 -23.17 13.87 47.58
C LYS A 101 -24.64 13.67 47.81
N LYS A 102 -25.48 13.76 46.79
CA LYS A 102 -26.94 13.63 46.92
C LYS A 102 -27.38 12.16 46.95
N PHE A 103 -26.88 11.35 46.05
CA PHE A 103 -27.36 9.98 45.86
C PHE A 103 -26.47 8.90 46.52
N LYS A 104 -25.26 9.25 46.98
CA LYS A 104 -24.30 8.41 47.64
C LYS A 104 -24.09 7.07 46.88
N GLU A 105 -24.20 5.94 47.57
CA GLU A 105 -24.02 4.58 47.05
C GLU A 105 -25.08 4.20 45.99
N ASP A 106 -26.25 4.88 45.99
CA ASP A 106 -27.31 4.67 45.00
C ASP A 106 -27.05 5.41 43.67
N THR A 107 -25.94 6.12 43.53
CA THR A 107 -25.70 6.98 42.38
C THR A 107 -25.85 6.25 41.04
N PHE A 108 -25.23 5.08 40.86
CA PHE A 108 -25.37 4.31 39.63
C PHE A 108 -26.77 3.76 39.45
N ARG A 109 -27.39 3.27 40.48
CA ARG A 109 -28.78 2.79 40.42
C ARG A 109 -29.73 3.92 39.98
N ILE A 110 -29.56 5.13 40.51
CA ILE A 110 -30.39 6.29 40.13
C ILE A 110 -30.11 6.68 38.69
N ILE A 111 -28.85 6.66 38.21
CA ILE A 111 -28.52 6.95 36.81
C ILE A 111 -29.16 5.93 35.86
N GLU A 112 -29.15 4.64 36.24
CA GLU A 112 -29.66 3.55 35.41
C GLU A 112 -31.18 3.41 35.45
N GLU A 113 -31.80 3.45 36.65
CA GLU A 113 -33.23 3.14 36.85
C GLU A 113 -34.14 4.38 36.93
N GLU A 114 -33.63 5.50 37.45
CA GLU A 114 -34.42 6.68 37.77
C GLU A 114 -33.70 7.97 37.29
N PRO A 115 -33.24 8.06 35.98
CA PRO A 115 -32.38 9.15 35.53
C PRO A 115 -32.99 10.55 35.65
N GLU A 116 -34.29 10.68 35.62
CA GLU A 116 -35.01 11.95 35.83
C GLU A 116 -34.75 12.54 37.21
N ARG A 117 -34.38 11.74 38.20
CA ARG A 117 -34.02 12.28 39.51
C ARG A 117 -32.69 13.04 39.55
N LEU A 118 -31.86 12.85 38.53
CA LEU A 118 -30.68 13.70 38.37
C LEU A 118 -31.04 15.17 38.15
N ALA A 119 -32.21 15.44 37.58
CA ALA A 119 -32.71 16.83 37.37
C ALA A 119 -33.06 17.53 38.69
N GLU A 120 -33.16 16.82 39.82
CA GLU A 120 -33.27 17.42 41.14
C GLU A 120 -32.00 18.20 41.56
N ILE A 121 -30.89 18.02 40.82
CA ILE A 121 -29.61 18.71 41.05
C ILE A 121 -29.54 19.95 40.23
N LYS A 122 -29.28 21.09 40.88
CA LYS A 122 -29.14 22.39 40.17
C LYS A 122 -28.01 22.33 39.14
N GLY A 123 -28.39 22.46 37.89
CA GLY A 123 -27.45 22.41 36.72
C GLY A 123 -27.62 21.16 35.83
N ILE A 124 -28.57 20.27 36.16
CA ILE A 124 -28.96 19.13 35.32
C ILE A 124 -30.40 19.33 34.88
N SER A 125 -30.65 19.44 33.58
CA SER A 125 -31.98 19.38 32.98
C SER A 125 -32.38 17.90 32.77
N GLU A 126 -33.69 17.64 32.62
CA GLU A 126 -34.16 16.30 32.26
C GLU A 126 -33.48 15.72 31.01
N ARG A 127 -33.27 16.57 29.99
CA ARG A 127 -32.53 16.17 28.79
C ARG A 127 -31.11 15.74 29.12
N LYS A 128 -30.38 16.53 29.91
CA LYS A 128 -29.02 16.23 30.33
C LYS A 128 -28.96 14.97 31.22
N ALA A 129 -29.96 14.75 32.05
CA ALA A 129 -30.11 13.56 32.88
C ALA A 129 -30.18 12.29 32.00
N ARG A 130 -30.99 12.33 30.93
CA ARG A 130 -31.10 11.20 29.98
C ARG A 130 -29.82 11.02 29.16
N GLU A 131 -29.15 12.10 28.77
CA GLU A 131 -27.85 12.03 28.08
C GLU A 131 -26.78 11.37 28.96
N ILE A 132 -26.74 11.69 30.25
CA ILE A 132 -25.83 11.05 31.22
C ILE A 132 -26.15 9.55 31.36
N ALA A 133 -27.43 9.20 31.56
CA ALA A 133 -27.86 7.83 31.67
C ALA A 133 -27.51 6.99 30.43
N SER A 134 -27.78 7.51 29.24
CA SER A 134 -27.46 6.86 27.98
C SER A 134 -25.95 6.59 27.84
N GLN A 135 -25.10 7.53 28.22
CA GLN A 135 -23.65 7.35 28.15
C GLN A 135 -23.14 6.30 29.14
N VAL A 136 -23.68 6.26 30.37
CA VAL A 136 -23.32 5.26 31.38
C VAL A 136 -23.73 3.87 30.92
N GLU A 137 -24.94 3.74 30.35
CA GLU A 137 -25.46 2.46 29.83
C GLU A 137 -24.64 1.97 28.65
N GLU A 138 -24.33 2.85 27.67
CA GLU A 138 -23.51 2.53 26.49
C GLU A 138 -22.10 2.03 26.89
N LYS A 139 -21.46 2.68 27.85
CA LYS A 139 -20.15 2.25 28.36
C LYS A 139 -20.20 0.91 29.08
N LYS A 140 -21.26 0.66 29.83
CA LYS A 140 -21.48 -0.66 30.50
C LYS A 140 -21.65 -1.77 29.46
N ASP A 141 -22.46 -1.53 28.43
CA ASP A 141 -22.69 -2.49 27.37
C ASP A 141 -21.41 -2.75 26.56
N MET A 142 -20.68 -1.71 26.21
CA MET A 142 -19.39 -1.84 25.51
C MET A 142 -18.40 -2.69 26.32
N ARG A 143 -18.30 -2.45 27.63
CA ARG A 143 -17.41 -3.22 28.51
C ARG A 143 -17.82 -4.70 28.56
N GLN A 144 -19.11 -4.98 28.70
CA GLN A 144 -19.62 -6.36 28.72
C GLN A 144 -19.36 -7.07 27.39
N ALA A 145 -19.56 -6.37 26.27
CA ALA A 145 -19.25 -6.90 24.94
C ALA A 145 -17.75 -7.18 24.77
N MET A 146 -16.88 -6.30 25.25
CA MET A 146 -15.44 -6.51 25.19
C MET A 146 -15.01 -7.74 26.00
N ILE A 147 -15.54 -7.92 27.21
CA ILE A 147 -15.28 -9.11 28.07
C ILE A 147 -15.80 -10.38 27.38
N TYR A 148 -16.95 -10.31 26.73
CA TYR A 148 -17.50 -11.42 25.95
C TYR A 148 -16.60 -11.80 24.79
N LEU A 149 -16.14 -10.82 24.02
CA LEU A 149 -15.26 -11.01 22.85
C LEU A 149 -13.87 -11.54 23.24
N GLN A 150 -13.34 -11.10 24.38
CA GLN A 150 -12.06 -11.60 24.91
C GLN A 150 -12.08 -13.11 25.21
N LYS A 151 -13.22 -13.68 25.55
CA LYS A 151 -13.36 -15.15 25.76
C LYS A 151 -12.99 -15.93 24.49
N PHE A 152 -13.15 -15.30 23.32
CA PHE A 152 -12.79 -15.88 22.04
C PHE A 152 -11.38 -15.51 21.60
N GLY A 153 -10.60 -14.82 22.44
CA GLY A 153 -9.22 -14.42 22.15
C GLY A 153 -9.12 -13.20 21.24
N ILE A 154 -10.20 -12.42 21.10
CA ILE A 154 -10.21 -11.17 20.36
C ILE A 154 -9.50 -10.11 21.22
N SER A 155 -8.55 -9.39 20.62
CA SER A 155 -7.88 -8.29 21.30
C SER A 155 -8.87 -7.18 21.66
N THR A 156 -8.57 -6.42 22.69
CA THR A 156 -9.44 -5.32 23.14
C THR A 156 -9.64 -4.25 22.07
N THR A 157 -8.62 -3.93 21.28
CA THR A 157 -8.74 -3.00 20.13
C THR A 157 -9.75 -3.49 19.10
N LEU A 158 -9.65 -4.76 18.74
CA LEU A 158 -10.55 -5.36 17.76
C LEU A 158 -11.96 -5.51 18.32
N ALA A 159 -12.09 -5.86 19.60
CA ALA A 159 -13.35 -5.93 20.31
C ALA A 159 -14.07 -4.57 20.33
N ALA A 160 -13.33 -3.48 20.56
CA ALA A 160 -13.89 -2.13 20.51
C ALA A 160 -14.42 -1.78 19.11
N LYS A 161 -13.66 -2.07 18.05
CA LYS A 161 -14.09 -1.86 16.65
C LYS A 161 -15.33 -2.69 16.30
N ILE A 162 -15.38 -3.94 16.72
CA ILE A 162 -16.53 -4.82 16.52
C ILE A 162 -17.77 -4.23 17.22
N TYR A 163 -17.62 -3.78 18.47
CA TYR A 163 -18.72 -3.17 19.19
C TYR A 163 -19.18 -1.84 18.58
N GLN A 164 -18.25 -1.00 18.12
CA GLN A 164 -18.59 0.24 17.40
C GLN A 164 -19.45 -0.03 16.15
N HIS A 165 -19.18 -1.12 15.45
CA HIS A 165 -19.94 -1.48 14.24
C HIS A 165 -21.30 -2.14 14.55
N TYR A 166 -21.36 -3.09 15.47
CA TYR A 166 -22.56 -3.89 15.75
C TYR A 166 -23.35 -3.45 16.99
N GLY A 167 -22.76 -2.65 17.87
CA GLY A 167 -23.38 -2.29 19.14
C GLY A 167 -23.81 -3.53 19.92
N ARG A 168 -25.01 -3.49 20.48
CA ARG A 168 -25.64 -4.61 21.23
C ARG A 168 -25.89 -5.85 20.36
N ASN A 169 -25.95 -5.72 19.05
CA ASN A 169 -26.16 -6.86 18.15
C ASN A 169 -24.93 -7.79 18.04
N VAL A 170 -23.79 -7.41 18.60
CA VAL A 170 -22.55 -8.19 18.54
C VAL A 170 -22.73 -9.63 19.05
N TYR A 171 -23.46 -9.83 20.14
CA TYR A 171 -23.71 -11.15 20.70
C TYR A 171 -24.45 -12.06 19.71
N ARG A 172 -25.53 -11.54 19.16
CA ARG A 172 -26.33 -12.24 18.17
C ARG A 172 -25.56 -12.53 16.88
N THR A 173 -24.83 -11.53 16.38
CA THR A 173 -24.02 -11.70 15.18
C THR A 173 -22.98 -12.81 15.34
N ILE A 174 -22.31 -12.86 16.49
CA ILE A 174 -21.28 -13.87 16.75
C ILE A 174 -21.90 -15.26 16.92
N GLU A 175 -23.02 -15.36 17.62
CA GLU A 175 -23.71 -16.64 17.83
C GLU A 175 -24.35 -17.19 16.55
N GLU A 176 -24.93 -16.33 15.71
CA GLU A 176 -25.59 -16.73 14.46
C GLU A 176 -24.57 -16.99 13.34
N ASN A 177 -23.65 -16.04 13.11
CA ASN A 177 -22.65 -16.14 12.04
C ASN A 177 -21.44 -15.23 12.28
N PRO A 178 -20.37 -15.71 12.93
CA PRO A 178 -19.18 -14.92 13.22
C PRO A 178 -18.41 -14.47 11.95
N TYR A 179 -18.67 -15.08 10.79
CA TYR A 179 -18.01 -14.69 9.52
C TYR A 179 -18.47 -13.32 9.02
N HIS A 180 -19.63 -12.82 9.47
CA HIS A 180 -20.01 -11.44 9.21
C HIS A 180 -19.02 -10.40 9.76
N LEU A 181 -18.24 -10.78 10.77
CA LEU A 181 -17.17 -9.91 11.26
C LEU A 181 -16.11 -9.65 10.18
N ALA A 182 -15.79 -10.68 9.40
CA ALA A 182 -14.82 -10.56 8.29
C ALA A 182 -15.37 -9.76 7.10
N ASP A 183 -16.69 -9.75 6.93
CA ASP A 183 -17.35 -8.98 5.87
C ASP A 183 -17.42 -7.47 6.17
N HIS A 184 -17.57 -7.10 7.46
CA HIS A 184 -17.97 -5.73 7.83
C HIS A 184 -16.97 -5.00 8.73
N VAL A 185 -16.05 -5.68 9.42
CA VAL A 185 -15.16 -5.03 10.39
C VAL A 185 -13.73 -4.96 9.85
N PRO A 186 -13.20 -3.77 9.54
CA PRO A 186 -11.81 -3.62 9.10
C PRO A 186 -10.82 -4.21 10.12
N GLY A 187 -9.93 -5.09 9.65
CA GLY A 187 -8.94 -5.77 10.48
C GLY A 187 -9.37 -7.14 10.99
N VAL A 188 -10.62 -7.58 10.78
CA VAL A 188 -11.03 -8.97 10.96
C VAL A 188 -10.93 -9.70 9.63
N GLY A 189 -9.97 -10.62 9.50
CA GLY A 189 -9.89 -11.51 8.35
C GLY A 189 -10.65 -12.82 8.58
N PHE A 190 -10.83 -13.60 7.49
CA PHE A 190 -11.46 -14.94 7.56
C PHE A 190 -10.85 -15.82 8.63
N LYS A 191 -9.51 -15.87 8.76
CA LYS A 191 -8.84 -16.72 9.76
C LYS A 191 -9.24 -16.36 11.18
N THR A 192 -9.32 -15.07 11.51
CA THR A 192 -9.77 -14.60 12.83
C THR A 192 -11.22 -14.97 13.08
N ALA A 193 -12.10 -14.79 12.08
CA ALA A 193 -13.50 -15.19 12.17
C ALA A 193 -13.65 -16.71 12.33
N ASP A 194 -12.84 -17.49 11.64
CA ASP A 194 -12.81 -18.97 11.70
C ASP A 194 -12.34 -19.46 13.07
N GLU A 195 -11.33 -18.83 13.68
CA GLU A 195 -10.89 -19.12 15.06
C GLU A 195 -11.99 -18.82 16.07
N ILE A 196 -12.72 -17.73 15.91
CA ILE A 196 -13.87 -17.37 16.75
C ILE A 196 -14.97 -18.42 16.60
N ALA A 197 -15.31 -18.77 15.35
CA ALA A 197 -16.32 -19.77 15.02
C ALA A 197 -16.02 -21.13 15.67
N MET A 198 -14.77 -21.58 15.61
CA MET A 198 -14.34 -22.82 16.25
C MET A 198 -14.49 -22.78 17.78
N LYS A 199 -14.17 -21.66 18.43
CA LYS A 199 -14.30 -21.49 19.88
C LYS A 199 -15.75 -21.43 20.34
N ILE A 200 -16.66 -20.97 19.51
CA ILE A 200 -18.10 -20.96 19.75
C ILE A 200 -18.70 -22.36 19.55
N GLY A 201 -18.00 -23.25 18.85
CA GLY A 201 -18.46 -24.60 18.57
C GLY A 201 -19.24 -24.72 17.26
N ILE A 202 -19.03 -23.80 16.31
CA ILE A 202 -19.56 -23.93 14.97
C ILE A 202 -18.84 -25.09 14.26
N HIS A 203 -19.61 -26.00 13.69
CA HIS A 203 -19.08 -27.16 13.00
C HIS A 203 -18.16 -26.79 11.84
N THR A 204 -17.10 -27.56 11.62
CA THR A 204 -16.08 -27.35 10.58
C THR A 204 -16.64 -27.45 9.15
N ASP A 205 -17.79 -28.08 8.97
CA ASP A 205 -18.55 -28.27 7.72
C ASP A 205 -19.79 -27.38 7.64
N SER A 206 -19.90 -26.33 8.48
CA SER A 206 -21.06 -25.44 8.44
C SER A 206 -21.17 -24.67 7.12
N ASP A 207 -22.39 -24.47 6.65
CA ASP A 207 -22.68 -23.72 5.41
C ASP A 207 -22.05 -22.33 5.43
N PHE A 208 -22.06 -21.65 6.58
CA PHE A 208 -21.44 -20.32 6.76
C PHE A 208 -19.94 -20.36 6.56
N ARG A 209 -19.25 -21.35 7.12
CA ARG A 209 -17.81 -21.53 6.99
C ARG A 209 -17.41 -21.77 5.54
N ILE A 210 -18.13 -22.66 4.86
CA ILE A 210 -17.82 -23.02 3.48
C ILE A 210 -18.02 -21.81 2.55
N ARG A 211 -19.17 -21.10 2.68
CA ARG A 211 -19.44 -19.90 1.88
C ARG A 211 -18.40 -18.80 2.10
N SER A 212 -18.09 -18.52 3.35
CA SER A 212 -17.07 -17.51 3.68
C SER A 212 -15.66 -17.94 3.23
N GLY A 213 -15.35 -19.23 3.30
CA GLY A 213 -14.09 -19.79 2.78
C GLY A 213 -13.96 -19.65 1.27
N ILE A 214 -15.02 -19.93 0.50
CA ILE A 214 -15.07 -19.73 -0.96
C ILE A 214 -14.82 -18.25 -1.29
N PHE A 215 -15.54 -17.35 -0.63
CA PHE A 215 -15.41 -15.92 -0.89
C PHE A 215 -14.02 -15.39 -0.52
N TYR A 216 -13.48 -15.85 0.60
CA TYR A 216 -12.11 -15.52 1.01
C TYR A 216 -11.05 -16.03 0.02
N THR A 217 -11.18 -17.25 -0.49
CA THR A 217 -10.27 -17.79 -1.51
C THR A 217 -10.29 -16.94 -2.77
N LEU A 218 -11.47 -16.49 -3.22
CA LEU A 218 -11.57 -15.54 -4.32
C LEU A 218 -10.88 -14.20 -4.01
N GLN A 219 -11.03 -13.65 -2.81
CA GLN A 219 -10.36 -12.43 -2.41
C GLN A 219 -8.83 -12.59 -2.33
N GLN A 220 -8.35 -13.75 -1.89
CA GLN A 220 -6.90 -14.04 -1.88
C GLN A 220 -6.34 -14.12 -3.30
N SER A 221 -7.05 -14.71 -4.23
CA SER A 221 -6.62 -14.79 -5.63
C SER A 221 -6.47 -13.42 -6.30
N VAL A 222 -7.25 -12.43 -5.86
CA VAL A 222 -7.09 -11.02 -6.28
C VAL A 222 -5.75 -10.44 -5.85
N ASN A 223 -5.28 -10.76 -4.63
CA ASN A 223 -3.95 -10.34 -4.16
C ASN A 223 -2.81 -11.00 -4.95
N GLU A 224 -3.09 -12.13 -5.61
CA GLU A 224 -2.18 -12.81 -6.54
C GLU A 224 -2.28 -12.27 -7.97
N GLY A 225 -3.16 -11.29 -8.20
CA GLY A 225 -3.34 -10.60 -9.48
C GLY A 225 -4.44 -11.18 -10.36
N HIS A 226 -5.18 -12.21 -9.91
CA HIS A 226 -6.32 -12.77 -10.62
C HIS A 226 -7.56 -11.89 -10.50
N VAL A 227 -8.39 -11.83 -11.53
CA VAL A 227 -9.71 -11.18 -11.50
C VAL A 227 -10.82 -12.23 -11.26
N TYR A 228 -10.56 -13.48 -11.67
CA TYR A 228 -11.42 -14.62 -11.42
C TYR A 228 -10.61 -15.89 -11.18
N LEU A 229 -11.26 -16.92 -10.64
CA LEU A 229 -10.77 -18.29 -10.67
C LEU A 229 -11.70 -19.19 -11.47
N TYR A 230 -11.17 -20.26 -12.04
CA TYR A 230 -12.00 -21.34 -12.54
C TYR A 230 -12.62 -22.10 -11.36
N GLN A 231 -13.86 -22.55 -11.54
CA GLN A 231 -14.64 -23.21 -10.49
C GLN A 231 -13.90 -24.39 -9.86
N ASP A 232 -13.27 -25.24 -10.64
CA ASP A 232 -12.50 -26.40 -10.18
C ASP A 232 -11.29 -26.01 -9.34
N VAL A 233 -10.57 -24.98 -9.74
CA VAL A 233 -9.44 -24.42 -8.98
C VAL A 233 -9.92 -23.81 -7.67
N LEU A 234 -10.96 -22.97 -7.72
CA LEU A 234 -11.55 -22.34 -6.54
C LEU A 234 -11.99 -23.39 -5.51
N LEU A 235 -12.70 -24.43 -5.99
CA LEU A 235 -13.20 -25.48 -5.12
C LEU A 235 -12.07 -26.27 -4.47
N LYS A 236 -11.02 -26.58 -5.23
CA LYS A 236 -9.84 -27.26 -4.72
C LYS A 236 -9.11 -26.43 -3.66
N GLU A 237 -8.79 -25.18 -3.98
CA GLU A 237 -8.09 -24.28 -3.07
C GLU A 237 -8.89 -24.00 -1.78
N THR A 238 -10.22 -23.87 -1.91
CA THR A 238 -11.09 -23.74 -0.75
C THR A 238 -11.09 -25.02 0.10
N GLY A 239 -11.12 -26.20 -0.54
CA GLY A 239 -11.01 -27.48 0.16
C GLY A 239 -9.69 -27.60 0.94
N ASP A 240 -8.58 -27.23 0.33
CA ASP A 240 -7.26 -27.22 0.95
C ASP A 240 -7.19 -26.21 2.13
N LEU A 241 -7.80 -25.03 1.97
CA LEU A 241 -7.88 -24.00 3.02
C LEU A 241 -8.67 -24.47 4.23
N LEU A 242 -9.85 -25.06 3.99
CA LEU A 242 -10.78 -25.44 5.07
C LEU A 242 -10.46 -26.80 5.69
N GLY A 243 -9.60 -27.61 5.03
CA GLY A 243 -9.29 -28.97 5.45
C GLY A 243 -10.50 -29.93 5.37
N VAL A 244 -11.46 -29.67 4.48
CA VAL A 244 -12.70 -30.41 4.32
C VAL A 244 -12.88 -30.88 2.88
N GLN A 245 -13.35 -32.12 2.69
CA GLN A 245 -13.83 -32.54 1.39
C GLN A 245 -15.21 -31.92 1.17
N ILE A 246 -15.31 -30.98 0.28
CA ILE A 246 -16.55 -30.26 0.04
C ILE A 246 -17.36 -31.04 -1.01
N GLN A 247 -18.28 -31.82 -0.53
CA GLN A 247 -19.33 -32.42 -1.32
C GLN A 247 -20.42 -31.36 -1.52
N ASP A 248 -20.98 -31.22 -2.73
CA ASP A 248 -22.02 -30.23 -3.07
C ASP A 248 -21.59 -28.74 -3.00
N MET A 249 -20.40 -28.44 -3.47
CA MET A 249 -19.96 -27.04 -3.56
C MET A 249 -20.81 -26.17 -4.46
N GLU A 250 -21.44 -26.74 -5.48
CA GLU A 250 -22.33 -26.02 -6.39
C GLU A 250 -23.46 -25.31 -5.64
N LYS A 251 -23.98 -25.92 -4.58
CA LYS A 251 -24.99 -25.29 -3.72
C LYS A 251 -24.50 -23.98 -3.15
N TYR A 252 -23.31 -23.97 -2.58
CA TYR A 252 -22.75 -22.78 -1.92
C TYR A 252 -22.37 -21.67 -2.90
N LEU A 253 -21.95 -22.05 -4.12
CA LEU A 253 -21.73 -21.08 -5.19
C LEU A 253 -23.06 -20.44 -5.64
N MET A 254 -24.13 -21.24 -5.72
CA MET A 254 -25.45 -20.71 -6.03
C MET A 254 -25.96 -19.77 -4.95
N ASP A 255 -25.78 -20.11 -3.66
CA ASP A 255 -26.14 -19.24 -2.55
C ASP A 255 -25.42 -17.89 -2.65
N LEU A 256 -24.10 -17.90 -2.85
CA LEU A 256 -23.30 -16.69 -2.99
C LEU A 256 -23.69 -15.86 -4.24
N MET A 257 -24.12 -16.51 -5.31
CA MET A 257 -24.63 -15.83 -6.50
C MET A 257 -26.00 -15.19 -6.22
N MET A 258 -26.89 -15.85 -5.48
CA MET A 258 -28.17 -15.28 -5.06
C MET A 258 -27.98 -14.09 -4.11
N GLU A 259 -26.97 -14.14 -3.24
CA GLU A 259 -26.54 -13.03 -2.39
C GLU A 259 -25.84 -11.91 -3.17
N LYS A 260 -25.65 -12.05 -4.49
CA LYS A 260 -24.91 -11.11 -5.36
C LYS A 260 -23.46 -10.86 -4.94
N LYS A 261 -22.86 -11.78 -4.19
CA LYS A 261 -21.44 -11.69 -3.79
C LYS A 261 -20.50 -12.13 -4.91
N ILE A 262 -20.94 -13.09 -5.74
CA ILE A 262 -20.17 -13.62 -6.87
C ILE A 262 -20.98 -13.57 -8.19
N VAL A 263 -20.23 -13.62 -9.29
CA VAL A 263 -20.78 -13.79 -10.64
C VAL A 263 -20.09 -14.98 -11.28
N MET A 264 -20.89 -15.87 -11.88
CA MET A 264 -20.40 -17.04 -12.61
C MET A 264 -20.64 -16.87 -14.10
N LYS A 265 -19.64 -17.17 -14.93
CA LYS A 265 -19.70 -17.09 -16.39
C LYS A 265 -19.14 -18.36 -17.02
N GLN A 266 -19.89 -18.94 -17.94
CA GLN A 266 -19.43 -20.07 -18.74
C GLN A 266 -18.41 -19.60 -19.77
N SER A 267 -17.31 -20.33 -19.92
CA SER A 267 -16.31 -20.14 -20.97
C SER A 267 -15.94 -21.49 -21.59
N GLU A 268 -15.17 -21.47 -22.68
CA GLU A 268 -14.69 -22.71 -23.33
C GLU A 268 -13.84 -23.58 -22.41
N GLN A 269 -13.12 -22.96 -21.47
CA GLN A 269 -12.19 -23.63 -20.55
C GLN A 269 -12.85 -24.02 -19.20
N GLY A 270 -14.13 -23.69 -19.00
CA GLY A 270 -14.84 -23.99 -17.76
C GLY A 270 -15.61 -22.79 -17.21
N VAL A 271 -16.17 -22.93 -16.03
CA VAL A 271 -16.91 -21.86 -15.34
C VAL A 271 -15.94 -20.92 -14.64
N ARG A 272 -16.00 -19.64 -14.99
CA ARG A 272 -15.25 -18.56 -14.32
C ARG A 272 -16.07 -18.00 -13.17
N VAL A 273 -15.48 -17.88 -12.00
CA VAL A 273 -16.11 -17.35 -10.80
C VAL A 273 -15.38 -16.07 -10.38
N TYR A 274 -16.13 -14.97 -10.30
CA TYR A 274 -15.66 -13.65 -9.94
C TYR A 274 -16.29 -13.21 -8.63
N THR A 275 -15.62 -12.34 -7.86
CA THR A 275 -16.38 -11.48 -6.96
C THR A 275 -17.19 -10.49 -7.79
N SER A 276 -18.40 -10.13 -7.36
CA SER A 276 -19.26 -9.20 -8.11
C SER A 276 -18.57 -7.86 -8.36
N HIS A 277 -17.82 -7.37 -7.38
CA HIS A 277 -17.05 -6.12 -7.47
C HIS A 277 -16.11 -6.11 -8.68
N TYR A 278 -15.23 -7.11 -8.79
CA TYR A 278 -14.26 -7.18 -9.90
C TYR A 278 -14.90 -7.54 -11.24
N TYR A 279 -16.01 -8.30 -11.24
CA TYR A 279 -16.76 -8.56 -12.45
C TYR A 279 -17.28 -7.27 -13.09
N TYR A 280 -17.96 -6.43 -12.31
CA TYR A 280 -18.52 -5.19 -12.82
C TYR A 280 -17.45 -4.13 -13.08
N MET A 281 -16.39 -4.11 -12.28
CA MET A 281 -15.25 -3.24 -12.52
C MET A 281 -14.61 -3.51 -13.89
N GLU A 282 -14.34 -4.77 -14.22
CA GLU A 282 -13.75 -5.16 -15.50
C GLU A 282 -14.70 -4.88 -16.67
N LEU A 283 -15.99 -5.17 -16.51
CA LEU A 283 -17.03 -4.89 -17.50
C LEU A 283 -17.13 -3.39 -17.79
N ASN A 284 -17.21 -2.56 -16.76
CA ASN A 284 -17.30 -1.12 -16.92
C ASN A 284 -16.00 -0.52 -17.48
N THR A 285 -14.84 -1.05 -17.11
CA THR A 285 -13.56 -0.66 -17.70
C THR A 285 -13.56 -0.90 -19.20
N ALA A 286 -14.02 -2.07 -19.66
CA ALA A 286 -14.10 -2.39 -21.08
C ALA A 286 -15.07 -1.44 -21.82
N LYS A 287 -16.22 -1.13 -21.20
CA LYS A 287 -17.18 -0.17 -21.75
C LYS A 287 -16.59 1.24 -21.88
N MET A 288 -15.95 1.75 -20.82
CA MET A 288 -15.35 3.10 -20.86
C MET A 288 -14.22 3.19 -21.87
N LEU A 289 -13.42 2.12 -22.05
CA LEU A 289 -12.41 2.06 -23.11
C LEU A 289 -13.05 2.12 -24.51
N HIS A 290 -14.16 1.40 -24.72
CA HIS A 290 -14.92 1.48 -25.96
C HIS A 290 -15.46 2.89 -26.21
N ASP A 291 -16.02 3.54 -25.18
CA ASP A 291 -16.58 4.90 -25.28
C ASP A 291 -15.51 5.97 -25.63
N LEU A 292 -14.23 5.70 -25.31
CA LEU A 292 -13.09 6.54 -25.70
C LEU A 292 -12.54 6.24 -27.10
N ASN A 293 -12.96 5.15 -27.73
CA ASN A 293 -12.47 4.75 -29.06
C ASN A 293 -13.12 5.59 -30.18
N LEU A 294 -12.79 6.86 -30.19
CA LEU A 294 -13.31 7.84 -31.16
C LEU A 294 -12.27 8.14 -32.21
N ASP A 295 -12.70 8.38 -33.45
CA ASP A 295 -11.87 8.81 -34.55
C ASP A 295 -11.99 10.31 -34.78
N PHE A 296 -10.86 10.99 -34.99
CA PHE A 296 -10.77 12.39 -35.34
C PHE A 296 -10.25 12.55 -36.76
N GLU A 297 -10.96 13.29 -37.58
CA GLU A 297 -10.53 13.54 -38.96
C GLU A 297 -9.27 14.40 -39.01
N ALA A 298 -8.19 13.88 -39.60
CA ALA A 298 -6.96 14.59 -39.83
C ALA A 298 -6.26 14.04 -41.09
N ALA A 299 -5.95 14.92 -42.06
CA ALA A 299 -5.32 14.53 -43.30
C ALA A 299 -3.82 14.25 -43.13
N ASP A 300 -3.31 13.14 -43.66
CA ASP A 300 -1.93 12.67 -43.53
C ASP A 300 -0.91 13.75 -43.93
N VAL A 301 -1.15 14.42 -45.04
CA VAL A 301 -0.24 15.47 -45.57
C VAL A 301 -0.13 16.63 -44.56
N THR A 302 -1.22 17.02 -43.94
CA THR A 302 -1.24 18.09 -42.94
C THR A 302 -0.49 17.68 -41.69
N LEU A 303 -0.73 16.47 -41.19
CA LEU A 303 -0.06 15.92 -39.99
C LEU A 303 1.44 15.80 -40.21
N LEU A 304 1.88 15.20 -41.33
CA LEU A 304 3.29 15.06 -41.66
C LEU A 304 3.99 16.42 -41.83
N HIS A 305 3.31 17.40 -42.46
CA HIS A 305 3.86 18.75 -42.58
C HIS A 305 4.09 19.38 -41.18
N ARG A 306 3.15 19.26 -40.28
CA ARG A 306 3.28 19.78 -38.90
C ARG A 306 4.35 19.05 -38.10
N ILE A 307 4.41 17.71 -38.17
CA ILE A 307 5.44 16.91 -37.52
C ILE A 307 6.83 17.36 -38.03
N ASN A 308 7.02 17.57 -39.35
CA ASN A 308 8.26 18.04 -39.90
C ASN A 308 8.61 19.49 -39.48
N GLN A 309 7.62 20.33 -39.19
CA GLN A 309 7.84 21.65 -38.58
C GLN A 309 8.32 21.54 -37.15
N ILE A 310 7.71 20.65 -36.35
CA ILE A 310 8.12 20.38 -34.97
C ILE A 310 9.55 19.86 -34.93
N GLU A 311 9.91 18.89 -35.80
CA GLU A 311 11.28 18.37 -35.92
C GLU A 311 12.30 19.51 -36.16
N LYS A 312 11.96 20.47 -37.03
CA LYS A 312 12.84 21.61 -37.34
C LYS A 312 12.95 22.59 -36.16
N ASN A 313 11.86 22.81 -35.44
CA ASN A 313 11.80 23.80 -34.35
C ASN A 313 12.43 23.30 -33.07
N THR A 314 12.36 21.97 -32.82
CA THR A 314 12.80 21.34 -31.55
C THR A 314 14.10 20.55 -31.71
N GLU A 315 14.68 20.50 -32.92
CA GLU A 315 15.83 19.64 -33.23
C GLU A 315 15.63 18.14 -32.91
N LEU A 316 14.37 17.70 -32.78
CA LEU A 316 13.99 16.31 -32.61
C LEU A 316 13.93 15.62 -33.97
N TYR A 317 14.60 14.48 -34.10
CA TYR A 317 14.54 13.66 -35.32
C TYR A 317 13.79 12.38 -35.04
N LEU A 318 12.59 12.23 -35.61
CA LEU A 318 11.72 11.09 -35.45
C LEU A 318 11.91 10.08 -36.59
N ASP A 319 11.89 8.81 -36.26
CA ASP A 319 11.78 7.78 -37.32
C ASP A 319 10.32 7.59 -37.75
N GLU A 320 10.11 6.76 -38.76
CA GLU A 320 8.77 6.54 -39.34
C GLU A 320 7.77 6.03 -38.29
N MET A 321 8.16 5.07 -37.43
CA MET A 321 7.27 4.53 -36.41
C MET A 321 6.93 5.55 -35.32
N GLN A 322 7.87 6.45 -35.00
CA GLN A 322 7.61 7.53 -34.05
C GLN A 322 6.67 8.58 -34.67
N LYS A 323 6.81 8.88 -35.98
CA LYS A 323 5.88 9.76 -36.70
C LYS A 323 4.48 9.14 -36.77
N ASP A 324 4.40 7.85 -37.08
CA ASP A 324 3.14 7.12 -37.06
C ASP A 324 2.48 7.19 -35.69
N ALA A 325 3.26 7.04 -34.59
CA ALA A 325 2.72 7.15 -33.25
C ALA A 325 2.12 8.54 -32.95
N VAL A 326 2.75 9.62 -33.43
CA VAL A 326 2.20 10.98 -33.28
C VAL A 326 0.92 11.11 -34.12
N MET A 327 0.89 10.57 -35.36
CA MET A 327 -0.31 10.62 -36.17
C MET A 327 -1.48 9.85 -35.59
N GLU A 328 -1.23 8.64 -35.06
CA GLU A 328 -2.24 7.81 -34.39
C GLU A 328 -2.78 8.49 -33.11
N ALA A 329 -1.90 9.15 -32.33
CA ALA A 329 -2.31 9.92 -31.15
C ALA A 329 -3.25 11.09 -31.49
N VAL A 330 -3.11 11.67 -32.66
CA VAL A 330 -3.95 12.78 -33.12
C VAL A 330 -5.29 12.26 -33.67
N ARG A 331 -5.29 11.10 -34.33
CA ARG A 331 -6.47 10.54 -35.02
C ARG A 331 -7.43 9.80 -34.11
N HIS A 332 -6.94 9.25 -33.01
CA HIS A 332 -7.74 8.37 -32.17
C HIS A 332 -7.90 8.91 -30.75
N GLY A 333 -9.05 8.67 -30.16
CA GLY A 333 -9.35 9.03 -28.77
C GLY A 333 -8.60 8.16 -27.77
N LEU A 334 -8.22 6.94 -28.17
CA LEU A 334 -7.38 6.06 -27.37
C LEU A 334 -6.31 5.40 -28.23
N MET A 335 -5.05 5.52 -27.84
CA MET A 335 -3.94 4.80 -28.50
C MET A 335 -2.93 4.27 -27.50
N ILE A 336 -2.21 3.22 -27.87
CA ILE A 336 -1.19 2.60 -27.04
C ILE A 336 0.18 2.72 -27.70
N LEU A 337 1.15 3.28 -26.96
CA LEU A 337 2.55 3.34 -27.35
C LEU A 337 3.36 2.34 -26.51
N THR A 338 3.89 1.29 -27.11
CA THR A 338 4.69 0.30 -26.40
C THR A 338 6.07 0.13 -26.99
N GLY A 339 7.05 -0.22 -26.15
CA GLY A 339 8.43 -0.45 -26.58
C GLY A 339 9.36 -0.70 -25.41
N GLY A 340 10.46 -1.40 -25.67
CA GLY A 340 11.50 -1.68 -24.69
C GLY A 340 12.38 -0.46 -24.38
N PRO A 341 13.43 -0.64 -23.58
CA PRO A 341 14.39 0.42 -23.30
C PRO A 341 15.15 0.84 -24.57
N GLY A 342 15.44 2.12 -24.68
CA GLY A 342 16.22 2.66 -25.81
C GLY A 342 15.47 2.76 -27.15
N THR A 343 14.15 2.51 -27.17
CA THR A 343 13.35 2.61 -28.41
C THR A 343 12.76 4.00 -28.67
N GLY A 344 13.05 4.98 -27.82
CA GLY A 344 12.66 6.36 -28.03
C GLY A 344 11.23 6.72 -27.60
N LYS A 345 10.62 5.98 -26.67
CA LYS A 345 9.29 6.32 -26.11
C LYS A 345 9.21 7.76 -25.64
N THR A 346 10.18 8.20 -24.83
CA THR A 346 10.21 9.57 -24.30
C THR A 346 10.33 10.64 -25.40
N THR A 347 11.13 10.38 -26.42
CA THR A 347 11.25 11.27 -27.60
C THR A 347 9.91 11.38 -28.32
N THR A 348 9.20 10.27 -28.48
CA THR A 348 7.87 10.24 -29.10
C THR A 348 6.84 11.01 -28.26
N ILE A 349 6.85 10.83 -26.93
CA ILE A 349 6.00 11.59 -26.00
C ILE A 349 6.26 13.10 -26.15
N ASN A 350 7.52 13.53 -26.18
CA ASN A 350 7.88 14.93 -26.36
C ASN A 350 7.35 15.48 -27.69
N ALA A 351 7.45 14.72 -28.78
CA ALA A 351 6.89 15.14 -30.06
C ALA A 351 5.35 15.26 -29.99
N MET A 352 4.67 14.35 -29.32
CA MET A 352 3.22 14.42 -29.08
C MET A 352 2.84 15.66 -28.28
N ILE A 353 3.57 15.95 -27.19
CA ILE A 353 3.35 17.15 -26.36
C ILE A 353 3.47 18.41 -27.22
N HIS A 354 4.58 18.56 -27.93
CA HIS A 354 4.77 19.73 -28.79
C HIS A 354 3.71 19.85 -29.91
N PHE A 355 3.24 18.71 -30.43
CA PHE A 355 2.14 18.73 -31.40
C PHE A 355 0.85 19.27 -30.74
N PHE A 356 0.43 18.75 -29.65
CA PHE A 356 -0.83 19.15 -28.96
C PHE A 356 -0.74 20.57 -28.40
N GLU A 357 0.40 20.99 -27.86
CA GLU A 357 0.64 22.38 -27.46
C GLU A 357 0.49 23.34 -28.63
N SER A 358 0.99 22.97 -29.83
CA SER A 358 0.83 23.79 -31.03
C SER A 358 -0.62 23.93 -31.50
N GLU A 359 -1.51 23.03 -31.08
CA GLU A 359 -2.96 23.09 -31.26
C GLU A 359 -3.69 23.88 -30.16
N GLY A 360 -2.97 24.29 -29.10
CA GLY A 360 -3.56 24.96 -27.93
C GLY A 360 -4.39 24.05 -27.05
N LEU A 361 -4.07 22.75 -27.02
CA LEU A 361 -4.77 21.75 -26.21
C LEU A 361 -4.15 21.63 -24.81
N ASP A 362 -4.98 21.44 -23.79
CA ASP A 362 -4.57 21.21 -22.42
C ASP A 362 -4.12 19.75 -22.23
N ILE A 363 -2.87 19.55 -21.80
CA ILE A 363 -2.23 18.25 -21.70
C ILE A 363 -1.97 17.92 -20.22
N TYR A 364 -2.43 16.76 -19.78
CA TYR A 364 -2.09 16.20 -18.46
C TYR A 364 -1.16 15.02 -18.63
N LEU A 365 -0.07 15.05 -17.85
CA LEU A 365 0.92 13.97 -17.83
C LEU A 365 0.83 13.24 -16.48
N ALA A 366 0.74 11.91 -16.51
CA ALA A 366 0.72 11.16 -15.28
C ALA A 366 1.45 9.80 -15.39
N ALA A 367 1.79 9.27 -14.20
CA ALA A 367 2.39 7.96 -14.07
C ALA A 367 1.90 7.28 -12.77
N PRO A 368 1.98 5.96 -12.62
CA PRO A 368 1.49 5.27 -11.43
C PRO A 368 2.30 5.56 -10.16
N THR A 369 3.57 5.97 -10.26
CA THR A 369 4.46 6.24 -9.12
C THR A 369 5.05 7.64 -9.16
N GLY A 370 5.39 8.21 -7.99
CA GLY A 370 6.02 9.53 -7.88
C GLY A 370 7.35 9.61 -8.64
N ARG A 371 8.16 8.55 -8.61
CA ARG A 371 9.44 8.50 -9.34
C ARG A 371 9.26 8.48 -10.85
N ALA A 372 8.28 7.73 -11.35
CA ALA A 372 7.98 7.71 -12.77
C ALA A 372 7.45 9.08 -13.23
N ALA A 373 6.57 9.72 -12.45
CA ALA A 373 6.09 11.07 -12.72
C ALA A 373 7.24 12.10 -12.74
N LYS A 374 8.11 12.07 -11.73
CA LYS A 374 9.29 12.95 -11.68
C LYS A 374 10.19 12.75 -12.90
N ARG A 375 10.49 11.51 -13.27
CA ARG A 375 11.27 11.19 -14.47
C ARG A 375 10.62 11.72 -15.74
N MET A 376 9.29 11.61 -15.82
CA MET A 376 8.54 12.15 -16.95
C MET A 376 8.66 13.68 -17.01
N THR A 377 8.57 14.38 -15.88
CA THR A 377 8.79 15.83 -15.80
C THR A 377 10.21 16.22 -16.24
N GLU A 378 11.24 15.53 -15.73
CA GLU A 378 12.64 15.79 -16.10
C GLU A 378 12.91 15.57 -17.59
N ALA A 379 12.25 14.59 -18.19
CA ALA A 379 12.46 14.20 -19.58
C ALA A 379 11.65 15.04 -20.59
N THR A 380 10.51 15.56 -20.18
CA THR A 380 9.60 16.34 -21.05
C THR A 380 9.68 17.84 -20.80
N GLY A 381 10.14 18.25 -19.61
CA GLY A 381 10.07 19.64 -19.17
C GLY A 381 8.66 20.11 -18.75
N CYS A 382 7.64 19.24 -18.89
CA CYS A 382 6.25 19.52 -18.48
C CYS A 382 5.93 18.83 -17.16
N GLU A 383 5.14 19.47 -16.31
CA GLU A 383 4.79 18.90 -15.02
C GLU A 383 3.98 17.60 -15.17
N ALA A 384 4.49 16.50 -14.62
CA ALA A 384 3.79 15.25 -14.54
C ALA A 384 3.52 14.89 -13.07
N GLN A 385 2.41 14.23 -12.81
CA GLN A 385 2.00 13.85 -11.46
C GLN A 385 1.64 12.36 -11.36
N THR A 386 1.44 11.86 -10.15
CA THR A 386 0.93 10.49 -10.01
C THR A 386 -0.54 10.42 -10.42
N ILE A 387 -0.98 9.26 -10.95
CA ILE A 387 -2.41 9.06 -11.26
C ILE A 387 -3.27 9.34 -10.03
N HIS A 388 -2.84 8.92 -8.84
CA HIS A 388 -3.54 9.19 -7.59
C HIS A 388 -3.68 10.69 -7.29
N ARG A 389 -2.63 11.48 -7.54
CA ARG A 389 -2.68 12.92 -7.35
C ARG A 389 -3.54 13.60 -8.41
N LEU A 390 -3.49 13.10 -9.66
CA LEU A 390 -4.35 13.57 -10.75
C LEU A 390 -5.83 13.37 -10.40
N LEU A 391 -6.16 12.25 -9.75
CA LEU A 391 -7.52 11.91 -9.34
C LEU A 391 -7.93 12.55 -8.00
N GLU A 392 -7.03 13.28 -7.33
CA GLU A 392 -7.29 13.97 -6.07
C GLU A 392 -7.85 13.02 -5.01
N VAL A 393 -6.97 12.30 -4.30
CA VAL A 393 -7.39 11.39 -3.23
C VAL A 393 -8.11 12.17 -2.14
N SER A 394 -9.34 11.79 -1.81
CA SER A 394 -10.08 12.38 -0.70
C SER A 394 -9.44 11.98 0.62
N GLY A 395 -9.11 12.96 1.48
CA GLY A 395 -8.50 12.71 2.78
C GLY A 395 -9.48 12.18 3.85
N ASN A 396 -10.70 11.82 3.47
CA ASN A 396 -11.75 11.38 4.39
C ASN A 396 -11.87 9.86 4.36
N PRO A 397 -11.51 9.15 5.47
CA PRO A 397 -11.60 7.67 5.53
C PRO A 397 -13.04 7.13 5.37
N ASP A 398 -14.05 7.98 5.59
CA ASP A 398 -15.47 7.62 5.56
C ASP A 398 -16.13 7.83 4.18
N ASP A 399 -15.37 8.26 3.18
CA ASP A 399 -15.91 8.46 1.83
C ASP A 399 -16.07 7.09 1.11
N GLU A 400 -17.31 6.61 1.03
CA GLU A 400 -17.72 5.41 0.30
C GLU A 400 -17.60 5.53 -1.23
N THR A 401 -17.01 6.62 -1.75
CA THR A 401 -16.76 6.79 -3.18
C THR A 401 -15.76 5.76 -3.66
N VAL A 402 -16.03 5.16 -4.80
CA VAL A 402 -15.19 4.12 -5.42
C VAL A 402 -13.73 4.58 -5.51
N GLY A 403 -12.88 4.07 -4.62
CA GLY A 403 -11.46 4.41 -4.56
C GLY A 403 -11.09 5.67 -3.77
N GLY A 404 -12.05 6.41 -3.15
CA GLY A 404 -11.73 7.62 -2.39
C GLY A 404 -11.16 8.77 -3.24
N PHE A 405 -11.52 8.86 -4.53
CA PHE A 405 -11.07 9.90 -5.44
C PHE A 405 -12.13 10.98 -5.65
N GLN A 406 -11.71 12.25 -5.62
CA GLN A 406 -12.60 13.39 -5.87
C GLN A 406 -12.91 13.56 -7.36
N ARG A 407 -11.97 13.17 -8.25
CA ARG A 407 -12.18 13.15 -9.69
C ARG A 407 -12.86 11.85 -10.09
N ASN A 408 -14.02 11.96 -10.70
CA ASN A 408 -14.88 10.86 -11.09
C ASN A 408 -15.88 11.31 -12.17
N ALA A 409 -16.90 10.53 -12.50
CA ALA A 409 -17.89 10.84 -13.53
C ALA A 409 -18.72 12.12 -13.24
N GLU A 410 -18.89 12.49 -11.97
CA GLU A 410 -19.60 13.72 -11.56
C GLU A 410 -18.68 14.94 -11.51
N ASN A 411 -17.35 14.72 -11.35
CA ASN A 411 -16.33 15.74 -11.31
C ASN A 411 -15.13 15.32 -12.18
N PRO A 412 -15.27 15.30 -13.52
CA PRO A 412 -14.26 14.77 -14.41
C PRO A 412 -13.01 15.66 -14.52
N LEU A 413 -11.97 15.12 -15.11
CA LEU A 413 -10.76 15.85 -15.45
C LEU A 413 -11.05 16.80 -16.62
N GLU A 414 -10.59 18.04 -16.48
CA GLU A 414 -10.69 19.07 -17.51
C GLU A 414 -9.40 19.06 -18.36
N ALA A 415 -9.28 18.07 -19.25
CA ALA A 415 -8.11 17.92 -20.12
C ALA A 415 -8.52 17.51 -21.52
N ASP A 416 -7.84 18.03 -22.55
CA ASP A 416 -8.00 17.62 -23.94
C ASP A 416 -7.20 16.36 -24.26
N VAL A 417 -6.03 16.23 -23.64
CA VAL A 417 -5.11 15.11 -23.82
C VAL A 417 -4.57 14.62 -22.48
N ILE A 418 -4.58 13.32 -22.28
CA ILE A 418 -4.00 12.68 -21.10
C ILE A 418 -2.98 11.65 -21.56
N ILE A 419 -1.73 11.77 -21.12
CA ILE A 419 -0.65 10.83 -21.41
C ILE A 419 -0.25 10.13 -20.12
N ILE A 420 -0.38 8.81 -20.10
CA ILE A 420 -0.02 7.99 -18.94
C ILE A 420 1.19 7.12 -19.30
N ASP A 421 2.30 7.32 -18.59
CA ASP A 421 3.50 6.47 -18.74
C ASP A 421 3.54 5.35 -17.69
N GLU A 422 4.40 4.36 -17.90
CA GLU A 422 4.58 3.16 -17.06
C GLU A 422 3.28 2.36 -16.85
N MET A 423 2.46 2.24 -17.88
CA MET A 423 1.17 1.55 -17.85
C MET A 423 1.26 0.07 -17.44
N SER A 424 2.42 -0.57 -17.52
CA SER A 424 2.64 -1.93 -17.01
C SER A 424 2.36 -2.07 -15.51
N MET A 425 2.45 -0.97 -14.75
CA MET A 425 2.22 -0.92 -13.30
C MET A 425 0.77 -0.60 -12.91
N VAL A 426 -0.08 -0.24 -13.88
CA VAL A 426 -1.48 0.13 -13.63
C VAL A 426 -2.34 -1.14 -13.56
N ASP A 427 -2.99 -1.34 -12.42
CA ASP A 427 -3.93 -2.44 -12.19
C ASP A 427 -5.37 -2.07 -12.61
N LEU A 428 -6.27 -3.05 -12.51
CA LEU A 428 -7.67 -2.86 -12.89
C LEU A 428 -8.40 -1.79 -12.06
N PRO A 429 -8.26 -1.75 -10.71
CA PRO A 429 -8.88 -0.69 -9.89
C PRO A 429 -8.42 0.71 -10.26
N LEU A 430 -7.10 0.91 -10.45
CA LEU A 430 -6.57 2.22 -10.78
C LEU A 430 -6.96 2.65 -12.19
N MET A 431 -6.99 1.72 -13.15
CA MET A 431 -7.48 2.00 -14.51
C MET A 431 -8.97 2.35 -14.51
N TYR A 432 -9.77 1.61 -13.75
CA TYR A 432 -11.20 1.89 -13.59
C TYR A 432 -11.43 3.30 -13.02
N ALA A 433 -10.72 3.67 -11.97
CA ALA A 433 -10.81 4.98 -11.35
C ALA A 433 -10.40 6.11 -12.32
N LEU A 434 -9.30 5.89 -13.05
CA LEU A 434 -8.82 6.85 -14.05
C LEU A 434 -9.86 7.07 -15.16
N LEU A 435 -10.36 6.00 -15.77
CA LEU A 435 -11.35 6.08 -16.84
C LEU A 435 -12.66 6.72 -16.39
N ASN A 436 -13.06 6.47 -15.15
CA ASN A 436 -14.27 7.07 -14.57
C ASN A 436 -14.19 8.60 -14.43
N ALA A 437 -12.96 9.16 -14.44
CA ALA A 437 -12.73 10.60 -14.37
C ALA A 437 -12.50 11.24 -15.76
N ILE A 438 -12.53 10.46 -16.84
CA ILE A 438 -12.28 10.93 -18.22
C ILE A 438 -13.59 10.98 -19.01
N VAL A 439 -13.81 12.05 -19.72
CA VAL A 439 -14.98 12.20 -20.59
C VAL A 439 -14.67 11.78 -22.03
N PRO A 440 -15.63 11.18 -22.74
CA PRO A 440 -15.48 10.93 -24.19
C PRO A 440 -15.16 12.21 -24.96
N GLY A 441 -14.16 12.12 -25.84
CA GLY A 441 -13.61 13.29 -26.56
C GLY A 441 -12.23 13.71 -26.07
N THR A 442 -11.85 13.37 -24.85
CA THR A 442 -10.46 13.47 -24.37
C THR A 442 -9.61 12.42 -25.07
N ARG A 443 -8.44 12.79 -25.56
CA ARG A 443 -7.46 11.86 -26.12
C ARG A 443 -6.65 11.23 -25.00
N VAL A 444 -6.58 9.90 -24.98
CA VAL A 444 -5.85 9.13 -23.96
C VAL A 444 -4.73 8.34 -24.63
N ILE A 445 -3.50 8.60 -24.21
CA ILE A 445 -2.31 7.94 -24.73
C ILE A 445 -1.70 7.11 -23.60
N LEU A 446 -1.74 5.77 -23.76
CA LEU A 446 -1.24 4.81 -22.81
C LEU A 446 0.16 4.36 -23.23
N VAL A 447 1.17 4.70 -22.42
CA VAL A 447 2.57 4.39 -22.73
C VAL A 447 3.10 3.35 -21.74
N GLY A 448 3.82 2.32 -22.24
CA GLY A 448 4.38 1.31 -21.35
C GLY A 448 5.19 0.25 -22.07
N ASP A 449 5.76 -0.63 -21.28
CA ASP A 449 6.52 -1.78 -21.78
C ASP A 449 5.84 -3.08 -21.29
N VAL A 450 5.19 -3.78 -22.20
CA VAL A 450 4.43 -5.00 -21.86
C VAL A 450 5.32 -6.16 -21.39
N ASN A 451 6.63 -6.08 -21.59
CA ASN A 451 7.59 -7.10 -21.22
C ASN A 451 8.15 -6.89 -19.79
N GLN A 452 7.87 -5.76 -19.18
CA GLN A 452 8.17 -5.53 -17.76
C GLN A 452 7.23 -6.34 -16.85
N LEU A 453 7.48 -6.29 -15.56
CA LEU A 453 6.61 -6.91 -14.57
C LEU A 453 5.21 -6.27 -14.62
N PRO A 454 4.14 -7.07 -14.44
CA PRO A 454 2.80 -6.54 -14.33
C PRO A 454 2.61 -5.74 -13.02
N SER A 455 1.48 -5.07 -12.90
CA SER A 455 1.02 -4.40 -11.68
C SER A 455 1.03 -5.34 -10.46
N VAL A 456 1.10 -4.80 -9.26
CA VAL A 456 0.95 -5.62 -8.05
C VAL A 456 -0.50 -6.05 -7.86
N GLY A 457 -1.46 -5.16 -8.11
CA GLY A 457 -2.90 -5.45 -8.03
C GLY A 457 -3.44 -6.29 -9.20
N PRO A 458 -4.75 -6.59 -9.18
CA PRO A 458 -5.38 -7.54 -10.10
C PRO A 458 -5.48 -7.02 -11.53
N GLY A 459 -5.49 -7.98 -12.47
CA GLY A 459 -5.60 -7.72 -13.90
C GLY A 459 -4.25 -7.56 -14.60
N SER A 460 -4.32 -7.48 -15.93
CA SER A 460 -3.18 -7.27 -16.82
C SER A 460 -3.53 -6.20 -17.86
N VAL A 461 -3.94 -5.04 -17.38
CA VAL A 461 -4.63 -3.99 -18.16
C VAL A 461 -3.95 -3.67 -19.48
N LEU A 462 -2.67 -3.28 -19.46
CA LEU A 462 -1.94 -2.94 -20.69
C LEU A 462 -1.87 -4.11 -21.68
N LYS A 463 -1.60 -5.32 -21.18
CA LYS A 463 -1.52 -6.53 -22.00
C LYS A 463 -2.88 -6.89 -22.59
N ASP A 464 -3.95 -6.74 -21.82
CA ASP A 464 -5.31 -7.05 -22.23
C ASP A 464 -5.82 -6.08 -23.29
N ILE A 465 -5.57 -4.78 -23.11
CA ILE A 465 -5.92 -3.74 -24.10
C ILE A 465 -5.21 -4.02 -25.43
N ILE A 466 -3.91 -4.33 -25.40
CA ILE A 466 -3.13 -4.65 -26.60
C ILE A 466 -3.64 -5.93 -27.24
N SER A 467 -3.90 -6.98 -26.47
CA SER A 467 -4.34 -8.29 -26.99
C SER A 467 -5.79 -8.31 -27.47
N SER A 468 -6.59 -7.30 -27.11
CA SER A 468 -7.95 -7.13 -27.65
C SER A 468 -7.92 -6.88 -29.15
N GLY A 469 -6.89 -6.14 -29.65
CA GLY A 469 -6.80 -5.77 -31.06
C GLY A 469 -7.77 -4.69 -31.51
N CYS A 470 -8.49 -4.05 -30.56
CA CYS A 470 -9.54 -3.08 -30.87
C CYS A 470 -9.06 -1.62 -30.93
N PHE A 471 -7.83 -1.36 -30.52
CA PHE A 471 -7.28 0.00 -30.44
C PHE A 471 -5.97 0.10 -31.22
N PRO A 472 -5.60 1.31 -31.72
CA PRO A 472 -4.31 1.55 -32.33
C PRO A 472 -3.16 1.26 -31.36
N VAL A 473 -2.22 0.42 -31.78
CA VAL A 473 -1.03 0.06 -31.00
C VAL A 473 0.20 0.32 -31.84
N VAL A 474 1.02 1.29 -31.43
CA VAL A 474 2.32 1.51 -32.06
C VAL A 474 3.41 0.88 -31.19
N LYS A 475 4.11 -0.09 -31.78
CA LYS A 475 5.19 -0.83 -31.10
C LYS A 475 6.54 -0.35 -31.61
N LEU A 476 7.24 0.46 -30.81
CA LEU A 476 8.61 0.89 -31.13
C LEU A 476 9.58 -0.28 -30.97
N THR A 477 10.20 -0.69 -32.07
CA THR A 477 11.12 -1.84 -32.10
C THR A 477 12.56 -1.46 -32.40
N LYS A 478 12.77 -0.28 -32.97
CA LYS A 478 14.09 0.22 -33.37
C LYS A 478 14.87 0.69 -32.15
N ILE A 479 16.06 0.14 -31.96
CA ILE A 479 17.02 0.61 -30.96
C ILE A 479 17.86 1.70 -31.59
N PHE A 480 17.85 2.90 -31.04
CA PHE A 480 18.63 4.01 -31.58
C PHE A 480 20.14 3.80 -31.37
N ARG A 481 20.97 4.41 -32.22
CA ARG A 481 22.42 4.17 -32.27
C ARG A 481 23.12 4.35 -30.92
N GLN A 482 22.81 5.42 -30.20
CA GLN A 482 23.36 5.64 -28.85
C GLN A 482 22.94 4.53 -27.83
N ALA A 483 21.72 4.03 -27.95
CA ALA A 483 21.23 2.94 -27.13
C ALA A 483 21.77 1.58 -27.60
N GLY A 484 22.08 1.40 -28.87
CA GLY A 484 22.65 0.18 -29.44
C GLY A 484 24.13 -0.03 -29.08
N GLU A 485 24.82 0.98 -28.58
CA GLU A 485 26.19 0.86 -28.04
C GLU A 485 26.20 0.38 -26.57
N SER A 486 25.04 0.37 -25.88
CA SER A 486 24.89 -0.11 -24.52
C SER A 486 24.53 -1.59 -24.48
N ASP A 487 25.40 -2.41 -23.89
CA ASP A 487 25.13 -3.85 -23.68
C ASP A 487 24.00 -4.08 -22.68
N ILE A 488 23.70 -3.13 -21.79
CA ILE A 488 22.51 -3.19 -20.93
C ILE A 488 21.26 -3.30 -21.79
N ILE A 489 21.12 -2.43 -22.78
CA ILE A 489 19.95 -2.39 -23.68
C ILE A 489 19.92 -3.59 -24.60
N VAL A 490 21.06 -3.91 -25.24
CA VAL A 490 21.18 -5.06 -26.14
C VAL A 490 20.85 -6.36 -25.40
N ASN A 491 21.41 -6.54 -24.20
CA ASN A 491 21.17 -7.74 -23.39
C ASN A 491 19.74 -7.77 -22.83
N ALA A 492 19.13 -6.63 -22.46
CA ALA A 492 17.72 -6.60 -22.09
C ALA A 492 16.84 -7.12 -23.24
N HIS A 493 17.08 -6.70 -24.47
CA HIS A 493 16.34 -7.20 -25.63
C HIS A 493 16.60 -8.69 -25.90
N LYS A 494 17.84 -9.18 -25.74
CA LYS A 494 18.15 -10.61 -25.84
C LYS A 494 17.40 -11.41 -24.76
N ILE A 495 17.46 -10.96 -23.50
CA ILE A 495 16.73 -11.60 -22.40
C ILE A 495 15.25 -11.69 -22.75
N ASN A 496 14.65 -10.58 -23.20
CA ASN A 496 13.24 -10.55 -23.57
C ASN A 496 12.87 -11.56 -24.67
N ARG A 497 13.74 -11.75 -25.67
CA ARG A 497 13.54 -12.72 -26.75
C ARG A 497 13.92 -14.15 -26.36
N GLY A 498 14.49 -14.38 -25.19
CA GLY A 498 14.97 -15.69 -24.75
C GLY A 498 16.29 -16.09 -25.40
N GLU A 499 17.03 -15.12 -25.95
CA GLU A 499 18.32 -15.34 -26.59
C GLU A 499 19.44 -15.40 -25.54
N PRO A 500 20.50 -16.15 -25.80
CA PRO A 500 21.64 -16.22 -24.89
C PRO A 500 22.39 -14.89 -24.81
N VAL A 501 22.80 -14.54 -23.59
CA VAL A 501 23.62 -13.36 -23.29
C VAL A 501 25.09 -13.80 -23.14
N VAL A 502 26.00 -13.04 -23.73
CA VAL A 502 27.45 -13.29 -23.60
C VAL A 502 27.94 -12.72 -22.27
N LEU A 503 28.56 -13.56 -21.43
CA LEU A 503 28.98 -13.20 -20.07
C LEU A 503 30.52 -13.20 -19.94
N ASP A 504 31.23 -12.61 -20.92
CA ASP A 504 32.69 -12.58 -20.99
C ASP A 504 33.36 -11.36 -20.32
N ASN A 505 32.56 -10.46 -19.73
CA ASN A 505 32.98 -9.23 -19.07
C ASN A 505 33.82 -8.26 -19.94
N LYS A 506 33.66 -8.30 -21.24
CA LYS A 506 34.27 -7.34 -22.17
C LYS A 506 33.39 -6.11 -22.41
N SER A 507 32.16 -6.15 -21.90
CA SER A 507 31.22 -5.03 -21.95
C SER A 507 31.74 -3.83 -21.19
N MET A 508 31.25 -2.63 -21.60
CA MET A 508 31.54 -1.36 -20.92
C MET A 508 30.55 -1.06 -19.81
N ASP A 509 29.38 -1.73 -19.78
CA ASP A 509 28.27 -1.39 -18.86
C ASP A 509 27.52 -2.61 -18.31
N PHE A 510 27.82 -3.85 -18.78
CA PHE A 510 27.16 -5.07 -18.34
C PHE A 510 28.20 -6.10 -17.89
N PHE A 511 28.17 -6.50 -16.62
CA PHE A 511 29.15 -7.41 -16.03
C PHE A 511 28.48 -8.58 -15.34
N PHE A 512 29.12 -9.76 -15.40
CA PHE A 512 28.71 -10.96 -14.71
C PHE A 512 29.86 -11.53 -13.85
N LEU A 513 29.66 -11.57 -12.53
CA LEU A 513 30.63 -12.14 -11.59
C LEU A 513 30.13 -13.51 -11.14
N LYS A 514 30.73 -14.58 -11.69
CA LYS A 514 30.39 -15.94 -11.33
C LYS A 514 30.78 -16.26 -9.89
N ARG A 515 29.80 -16.51 -9.04
CA ARG A 515 29.95 -16.88 -7.63
C ARG A 515 28.82 -17.81 -7.22
N ASP A 516 29.19 -18.89 -6.53
CA ASP A 516 28.23 -19.90 -6.08
C ASP A 516 28.08 -19.89 -4.54
N ASP A 517 28.90 -19.12 -3.83
CA ASP A 517 28.87 -18.96 -2.38
C ASP A 517 28.21 -17.63 -1.97
N THR A 518 27.25 -17.71 -1.05
CA THR A 518 26.48 -16.57 -0.56
C THR A 518 27.36 -15.48 0.09
N ASN A 519 28.37 -15.89 0.88
CA ASN A 519 29.21 -14.93 1.60
C ASN A 519 30.15 -14.20 0.63
N MET A 520 30.63 -14.92 -0.39
CA MET A 520 31.40 -14.30 -1.48
C MET A 520 30.56 -13.32 -2.28
N ILE A 521 29.30 -13.64 -2.56
CA ILE A 521 28.37 -12.70 -3.23
C ILE A 521 28.20 -11.43 -2.41
N ILE A 522 27.89 -11.56 -1.13
CA ILE A 522 27.69 -10.41 -0.23
C ILE A 522 28.97 -9.55 -0.10
N SER A 523 30.14 -10.19 0.05
CA SER A 523 31.42 -9.49 0.09
C SER A 523 31.71 -8.72 -1.21
N ASN A 524 31.38 -9.30 -2.36
CA ASN A 524 31.50 -8.61 -3.65
C ASN A 524 30.52 -7.42 -3.74
N ILE A 525 29.27 -7.57 -3.28
CA ILE A 525 28.29 -6.46 -3.23
C ILE A 525 28.86 -5.28 -2.43
N ILE A 526 29.36 -5.53 -1.21
CA ILE A 526 29.94 -4.51 -0.35
C ILE A 526 31.12 -3.83 -1.07
N THR A 527 32.03 -4.60 -1.65
CA THR A 527 33.21 -4.07 -2.37
C THR A 527 32.82 -3.22 -3.57
N LEU A 528 31.80 -3.64 -4.33
CA LEU A 528 31.29 -2.90 -5.47
C LEU A 528 30.69 -1.56 -5.06
N ILE A 529 29.87 -1.54 -3.99
CA ILE A 529 29.23 -0.31 -3.51
C ILE A 529 30.25 0.66 -2.95
N GLN A 530 31.18 0.20 -2.09
CA GLN A 530 32.12 1.09 -1.42
C GLN A 530 33.29 1.56 -2.30
N LYS A 531 33.79 0.72 -3.21
CA LYS A 531 35.09 0.98 -3.86
C LYS A 531 35.04 1.15 -5.35
N LYS A 532 34.18 0.40 -6.06
CA LYS A 532 34.27 0.30 -7.53
C LYS A 532 33.21 1.11 -8.27
N LEU A 533 31.93 0.84 -8.00
CA LEU A 533 30.83 1.42 -8.78
C LEU A 533 30.69 2.95 -8.61
N PRO A 534 30.86 3.56 -7.42
CA PRO A 534 30.75 5.01 -7.31
C PRO A 534 31.70 5.77 -8.25
N LYS A 535 32.93 5.30 -8.36
CA LYS A 535 33.93 5.90 -9.28
C LYS A 535 33.61 5.59 -10.73
N PHE A 536 33.14 4.38 -11.01
CA PHE A 536 32.86 3.92 -12.37
C PHE A 536 31.68 4.67 -13.01
N VAL A 537 30.59 4.86 -12.26
CA VAL A 537 29.40 5.54 -12.78
C VAL A 537 29.33 7.03 -12.43
N SER A 538 30.34 7.57 -11.73
CA SER A 538 30.37 8.95 -11.22
C SER A 538 29.11 9.31 -10.40
N ALA A 539 28.83 8.49 -9.39
CA ALA A 539 27.67 8.63 -8.50
C ALA A 539 28.05 8.34 -7.04
N SER A 540 27.18 8.64 -6.10
CA SER A 540 27.40 8.33 -4.69
C SER A 540 27.13 6.84 -4.37
N GLU A 541 27.61 6.37 -3.22
CA GLU A 541 27.27 5.01 -2.75
C GLU A 541 25.75 4.82 -2.58
N ALA A 542 25.05 5.88 -2.19
CA ALA A 542 23.61 5.88 -2.02
C ALA A 542 22.82 5.70 -3.34
N ASP A 543 23.42 6.07 -4.49
CA ASP A 543 22.81 5.95 -5.81
C ASP A 543 22.92 4.54 -6.41
N ILE A 544 23.72 3.67 -5.80
CA ILE A 544 23.87 2.28 -6.22
C ILE A 544 22.80 1.43 -5.56
N GLN A 545 22.12 0.61 -6.36
CA GLN A 545 20.99 -0.17 -5.86
C GLN A 545 21.22 -1.68 -6.03
N VAL A 546 21.01 -2.41 -4.94
CA VAL A 546 20.94 -3.87 -4.99
C VAL A 546 19.48 -4.28 -5.24
N LEU A 547 19.28 -5.09 -6.28
CA LEU A 547 17.95 -5.59 -6.66
C LEU A 547 17.93 -7.11 -6.52
N THR A 548 17.06 -7.62 -5.66
CA THR A 548 16.94 -9.06 -5.42
C THR A 548 15.54 -9.58 -5.75
N PRO A 549 15.43 -10.84 -6.24
CA PRO A 549 14.13 -11.44 -6.53
C PRO A 549 13.24 -11.65 -5.29
N MET A 550 13.86 -11.80 -4.10
CA MET A 550 13.17 -12.27 -2.89
C MET A 550 13.27 -11.29 -1.73
N ARG A 551 12.22 -11.27 -0.89
CA ARG A 551 12.23 -10.52 0.37
C ARG A 551 12.99 -11.28 1.47
N LYS A 552 12.73 -12.60 1.61
CA LYS A 552 13.33 -13.50 2.60
C LYS A 552 14.31 -14.47 1.95
N GLY A 553 15.20 -15.08 2.74
CA GLY A 553 16.16 -16.05 2.29
C GLY A 553 17.61 -15.58 2.32
N LEU A 554 18.53 -16.41 1.81
CA LEU A 554 19.98 -16.17 1.89
C LEU A 554 20.42 -14.87 1.20
N LEU A 555 19.82 -14.54 0.07
CA LEU A 555 20.03 -13.29 -0.69
C LEU A 555 18.75 -12.44 -0.72
N GLY A 556 17.90 -12.55 0.31
CA GLY A 556 16.70 -11.76 0.46
C GLY A 556 17.00 -10.34 0.99
N VAL A 557 16.09 -9.41 0.69
CA VAL A 557 16.15 -8.00 1.09
C VAL A 557 16.45 -7.83 2.57
N GLU A 558 15.72 -8.54 3.44
CA GLU A 558 15.83 -8.40 4.89
C GLU A 558 17.25 -8.70 5.40
N ARG A 559 17.84 -9.79 4.91
CA ARG A 559 19.21 -10.17 5.30
C ARG A 559 20.26 -9.25 4.69
N ILE A 560 20.15 -8.94 3.41
CA ILE A 560 21.12 -8.09 2.73
C ILE A 560 21.12 -6.69 3.36
N ASN A 561 19.96 -6.13 3.67
CA ASN A 561 19.86 -4.80 4.29
C ASN A 561 20.54 -4.74 5.66
N LYS A 562 20.36 -5.74 6.53
CA LYS A 562 21.03 -5.83 7.82
C LYS A 562 22.54 -5.85 7.66
N ILE A 563 23.05 -6.66 6.74
CA ILE A 563 24.50 -6.76 6.49
C ILE A 563 25.03 -5.46 5.88
N LEU A 564 24.35 -4.92 4.86
CA LEU A 564 24.81 -3.68 4.23
C LEU A 564 24.78 -2.49 5.20
N GLN A 565 23.80 -2.40 6.09
CA GLN A 565 23.78 -1.38 7.15
C GLN A 565 25.03 -1.44 8.02
N GLU A 566 25.44 -2.63 8.46
CA GLU A 566 26.64 -2.81 9.30
C GLU A 566 27.94 -2.38 8.61
N TYR A 567 28.04 -2.60 7.29
CA TYR A 567 29.25 -2.29 6.53
C TYR A 567 29.26 -0.89 5.93
N LEU A 568 28.12 -0.38 5.47
CA LEU A 568 28.00 0.94 4.82
C LEU A 568 27.73 2.06 5.81
N ASN A 569 26.99 1.76 6.86
CA ASN A 569 26.64 2.70 7.92
C ASN A 569 26.87 2.11 9.32
N PRO A 570 28.12 1.77 9.70
CA PRO A 570 28.41 1.15 10.99
C PRO A 570 28.06 2.08 12.16
N PRO A 571 27.76 1.51 13.35
CA PRO A 571 27.54 2.31 14.55
C PRO A 571 28.78 3.15 14.87
N LYS A 572 28.56 4.41 15.23
CA LYS A 572 29.64 5.34 15.64
C LYS A 572 29.19 6.12 16.86
N PRO A 573 30.12 6.50 17.79
CA PRO A 573 29.78 7.38 18.89
C PRO A 573 29.13 8.67 18.38
N GLY A 574 27.96 9.01 18.93
CA GLY A 574 27.20 10.22 18.57
C GLY A 574 26.11 9.99 17.48
N LYS A 575 26.09 8.85 16.80
CA LYS A 575 24.95 8.49 15.96
C LYS A 575 23.83 7.92 16.82
N GLN A 576 22.62 8.43 16.61
CA GLN A 576 21.42 7.92 17.27
C GLN A 576 20.87 6.72 16.49
N GLU A 577 20.27 5.80 17.25
CA GLU A 577 19.62 4.60 16.75
C GLU A 577 18.21 4.47 17.35
N LYS A 578 17.29 3.89 16.59
CA LYS A 578 15.95 3.57 17.05
C LYS A 578 15.57 2.16 16.60
N GLU A 579 15.28 1.30 17.57
CA GLU A 579 14.66 0.01 17.31
C GLU A 579 13.14 0.18 17.12
N TYR A 580 12.60 -0.46 16.11
CA TYR A 580 11.18 -0.52 15.83
C TYR A 580 10.82 -1.90 15.24
N GLY A 581 10.12 -2.72 16.01
CA GLY A 581 9.88 -4.11 15.66
C GLY A 581 11.19 -4.86 15.41
N ASP A 582 11.31 -5.52 14.26
CA ASP A 582 12.53 -6.25 13.83
C ASP A 582 13.57 -5.38 13.12
N HIS A 583 13.31 -4.07 13.01
CA HIS A 583 14.15 -3.10 12.31
C HIS A 583 14.95 -2.24 13.30
N LEU A 584 16.20 -2.00 12.96
CA LEU A 584 17.05 -1.00 13.60
C LEU A 584 17.31 0.13 12.60
N PHE A 585 16.85 1.32 12.90
CA PHE A 585 17.12 2.52 12.13
C PHE A 585 18.27 3.31 12.78
N ARG A 586 19.17 3.82 11.94
CA ARG A 586 20.36 4.59 12.36
C ARG A 586 20.49 5.84 11.51
N GLU A 587 20.94 6.92 12.11
CA GLU A 587 21.28 8.13 11.36
C GLU A 587 22.27 7.83 10.22
N GLY A 588 21.94 8.28 9.02
CA GLY A 588 22.67 7.97 7.78
C GLY A 588 22.16 6.75 7.01
N ASP A 589 21.17 6.02 7.51
CA ASP A 589 20.59 4.89 6.79
C ASP A 589 19.83 5.35 5.55
N LYS A 590 19.97 4.54 4.49
CA LYS A 590 19.13 4.63 3.30
C LYS A 590 17.82 3.91 3.56
N VAL A 591 16.72 4.63 3.43
CA VAL A 591 15.37 4.13 3.70
C VAL A 591 14.44 4.38 2.51
N MET A 592 13.32 3.66 2.48
CA MET A 592 12.27 3.81 1.50
C MET A 592 10.92 3.87 2.20
N GLN A 593 10.07 4.79 1.77
CA GLN A 593 8.65 4.81 2.10
C GLN A 593 7.96 3.62 1.45
N ILE A 594 7.18 2.86 2.22
CA ILE A 594 6.55 1.61 1.73
C ILE A 594 5.03 1.67 1.64
N LYS A 595 4.45 2.81 2.03
CA LYS A 595 3.02 3.13 1.92
C LYS A 595 2.84 4.52 1.32
N ASN A 596 1.71 4.80 0.70
CA ASN A 596 1.36 6.17 0.35
C ASN A 596 0.82 6.87 1.61
N ASN A 597 1.40 8.00 1.96
CA ASN A 597 0.91 8.85 3.03
C ASN A 597 0.70 10.27 2.50
N TYR A 598 -0.57 10.60 2.22
CA TYR A 598 -0.97 11.86 1.62
C TYR A 598 -1.02 13.03 2.62
N GLN A 599 -0.98 12.75 3.92
CA GLN A 599 -1.09 13.74 4.98
C GLN A 599 0.27 14.11 5.59
N LEU A 600 1.31 13.32 5.32
CA LEU A 600 2.62 13.52 5.90
C LEU A 600 3.26 14.78 5.31
N GLU A 601 3.59 15.74 6.17
CA GLU A 601 4.16 17.01 5.78
C GLU A 601 5.65 16.89 5.47
N TRP A 602 6.09 17.60 4.43
CA TRP A 602 7.48 17.78 4.12
C TRP A 602 7.83 19.28 4.04
N GLU A 603 9.07 19.60 4.40
CA GLU A 603 9.62 20.95 4.32
C GLU A 603 11.01 20.95 3.65
N ILE A 604 11.30 22.01 2.91
CA ILE A 604 12.66 22.30 2.43
C ILE A 604 13.19 23.44 3.26
N THR A 605 14.29 23.18 3.96
CA THR A 605 14.92 24.20 4.85
C THR A 605 16.26 24.67 4.31
N THR A 606 16.55 25.95 4.54
CA THR A 606 17.88 26.51 4.31
C THR A 606 18.89 25.96 5.34
N ARG A 607 20.19 26.20 5.12
CA ARG A 607 21.25 25.88 6.10
C ARG A 607 21.06 26.56 7.46
N TYR A 608 20.24 27.62 7.52
CA TYR A 608 19.92 28.37 8.74
C TYR A 608 18.58 27.96 9.38
N GLY A 609 17.96 26.87 8.88
CA GLY A 609 16.70 26.35 9.43
C GLY A 609 15.44 27.12 9.03
N MET A 610 15.52 28.04 8.05
CA MET A 610 14.34 28.72 7.54
C MET A 610 13.68 27.86 6.46
N THR A 611 12.37 27.64 6.57
CA THR A 611 11.58 26.91 5.58
C THR A 611 11.46 27.75 4.30
N VAL A 612 11.85 27.20 3.17
CA VAL A 612 11.79 27.81 1.84
C VAL A 612 10.54 27.31 1.11
N ASP A 613 10.21 26.04 1.28
CA ASP A 613 9.08 25.40 0.65
C ASP A 613 8.52 24.31 1.57
N LYS A 614 7.22 24.04 1.46
CA LYS A 614 6.53 23.00 2.22
C LYS A 614 5.37 22.41 1.43
N GLY A 615 5.05 21.19 1.72
CA GLY A 615 3.91 20.50 1.11
C GLY A 615 3.53 19.27 1.88
N ILE A 616 2.64 18.49 1.31
CA ILE A 616 2.14 17.25 1.89
C ILE A 616 2.32 16.10 0.90
N GLY A 617 2.42 14.88 1.44
CA GLY A 617 2.47 13.64 0.69
C GLY A 617 3.88 13.09 0.51
N VAL A 618 4.04 11.83 0.95
CA VAL A 618 5.21 10.97 0.70
C VAL A 618 4.69 9.64 0.18
N PHE A 619 5.31 9.11 -0.88
CA PHE A 619 4.72 8.04 -1.65
C PHE A 619 5.53 6.75 -1.58
N ASN A 620 4.84 5.65 -1.76
CA ASN A 620 5.47 4.32 -1.85
C ASN A 620 6.55 4.31 -2.95
N GLY A 621 7.76 3.91 -2.57
CA GLY A 621 8.93 3.92 -3.42
C GLY A 621 9.85 5.13 -3.26
N ASP A 622 9.42 6.20 -2.58
CA ASP A 622 10.29 7.35 -2.30
C ASP A 622 11.45 6.91 -1.43
N MET A 623 12.67 7.26 -1.84
CA MET A 623 13.89 6.92 -1.10
C MET A 623 14.51 8.15 -0.46
N GLY A 624 14.98 7.98 0.76
CA GLY A 624 15.62 9.04 1.51
C GLY A 624 16.76 8.54 2.40
N ILE A 625 17.38 9.48 3.07
CA ILE A 625 18.44 9.23 4.06
C ILE A 625 17.98 9.75 5.41
N ILE A 626 18.11 8.94 6.45
CA ILE A 626 17.83 9.38 7.82
C ILE A 626 18.87 10.42 8.23
N LYS A 627 18.44 11.65 8.43
CA LYS A 627 19.31 12.76 8.85
C LYS A 627 19.46 12.87 10.33
N LYS A 628 18.38 12.65 11.07
CA LYS A 628 18.35 12.84 12.52
C LYS A 628 17.32 11.93 13.16
N ILE A 629 17.68 11.38 14.30
CA ILE A 629 16.78 10.68 15.21
C ILE A 629 16.70 11.50 16.49
N ASN A 630 15.52 12.05 16.77
CA ASN A 630 15.29 12.86 17.95
C ASN A 630 14.52 12.05 18.99
N THR A 631 15.22 11.61 20.03
CA THR A 631 14.65 10.80 21.11
C THR A 631 13.77 11.61 22.07
N TYR A 632 13.85 12.94 22.05
CA TYR A 632 13.00 13.81 22.89
C TYR A 632 11.64 14.07 22.23
N GLU A 633 11.65 14.33 20.92
CA GLU A 633 10.44 14.58 20.14
C GLU A 633 9.85 13.27 19.59
N GLU A 634 10.51 12.14 19.86
CA GLU A 634 10.16 10.81 19.33
C GLU A 634 9.95 10.81 17.82
N THR A 635 10.88 11.44 17.09
CA THR A 635 10.81 11.59 15.65
C THR A 635 12.07 11.13 14.93
N VAL A 636 11.88 10.65 13.69
CA VAL A 636 12.94 10.37 12.73
C VAL A 636 12.78 11.32 11.55
N THR A 637 13.81 12.11 11.27
CA THR A 637 13.84 13.02 10.12
C THR A 637 14.51 12.33 8.94
N VAL A 638 13.77 12.16 7.84
CA VAL A 638 14.27 11.60 6.58
C VAL A 638 14.37 12.71 5.55
N GLU A 639 15.51 12.81 4.88
CA GLU A 639 15.71 13.71 3.74
C GLU A 639 15.55 12.90 2.44
N TYR A 640 14.55 13.26 1.68
CA TYR A 640 14.24 12.75 0.35
C TYR A 640 14.92 13.58 -0.75
N ASP A 641 14.67 13.21 -1.99
CA ASP A 641 15.10 14.00 -3.16
C ASP A 641 14.68 15.47 -3.02
N GLU A 642 15.41 16.37 -3.70
CA GLU A 642 15.16 17.82 -3.68
C GLU A 642 15.30 18.45 -2.29
N LYS A 643 15.95 17.74 -1.34
CA LYS A 643 16.13 18.15 0.06
C LYS A 643 14.82 18.28 0.85
N LYS A 644 13.77 17.61 0.42
CA LYS A 644 12.54 17.51 1.18
C LYS A 644 12.78 16.74 2.47
N GLN A 645 12.55 17.37 3.60
CA GLN A 645 12.70 16.76 4.93
C GLN A 645 11.33 16.43 5.50
N VAL A 646 11.20 15.21 5.96
CA VAL A 646 9.98 14.66 6.54
C VAL A 646 10.28 14.21 7.95
N LYS A 647 9.45 14.59 8.91
CA LYS A 647 9.53 14.14 10.30
C LYS A 647 8.51 13.03 10.54
N TYR A 648 9.03 11.83 10.78
CA TYR A 648 8.23 10.67 11.14
C TYR A 648 8.14 10.57 12.66
N PRO A 649 6.96 10.68 13.26
CA PRO A 649 6.76 10.23 14.63
C PRO A 649 7.03 8.73 14.70
N TYR A 650 7.47 8.23 15.87
CA TYR A 650 7.87 6.82 16.02
C TYR A 650 6.77 5.82 15.67
N ASN A 651 5.50 6.17 15.85
CA ASN A 651 4.35 5.33 15.47
C ASN A 651 4.18 5.14 13.96
N LEU A 652 4.79 6.01 13.12
CA LEU A 652 4.75 5.88 11.66
C LEU A 652 6.01 5.22 11.08
N LEU A 653 6.90 4.67 11.89
CA LEU A 653 8.11 4.00 11.41
C LEU A 653 7.83 2.66 10.70
N ASP A 654 6.62 2.11 10.82
CA ASP A 654 6.14 0.97 10.02
C ASP A 654 5.95 1.32 8.53
N GLU A 655 5.97 2.61 8.18
CA GLU A 655 5.96 3.09 6.81
C GLU A 655 7.34 3.14 6.16
N LEU A 656 8.42 2.91 6.94
CA LEU A 656 9.79 2.95 6.47
C LEU A 656 10.45 1.58 6.49
N GLU A 657 11.23 1.27 5.45
CA GLU A 657 12.14 0.12 5.40
C GLU A 657 13.55 0.54 5.00
N LEU A 658 14.58 -0.21 5.46
CA LEU A 658 15.93 -0.05 4.94
C LEU A 658 15.95 -0.34 3.42
N ALA A 659 16.68 0.46 2.66
CA ALA A 659 16.64 0.43 1.19
C ALA A 659 18.01 0.30 0.51
N TYR A 660 19.02 -0.25 1.19
CA TYR A 660 20.29 -0.63 0.54
C TYR A 660 20.06 -1.70 -0.52
N ALA A 661 19.19 -2.66 -0.23
CA ALA A 661 18.64 -3.64 -1.14
C ALA A 661 17.11 -3.55 -1.14
N ILE A 662 16.50 -3.72 -2.31
CA ILE A 662 15.04 -3.78 -2.49
C ILE A 662 14.68 -4.95 -3.41
N THR A 663 13.40 -5.32 -3.44
CA THR A 663 12.94 -6.29 -4.43
C THR A 663 12.87 -5.65 -5.82
N ILE A 664 13.03 -6.47 -6.86
CA ILE A 664 12.89 -6.02 -8.25
C ILE A 664 11.51 -5.41 -8.49
N HIS A 665 10.46 -5.92 -7.84
CA HIS A 665 9.10 -5.35 -7.92
C HIS A 665 9.05 -3.91 -7.39
N LYS A 666 9.70 -3.63 -6.26
CA LYS A 666 9.78 -2.28 -5.68
C LYS A 666 10.67 -1.31 -6.47
N ALA A 667 11.47 -1.82 -7.41
CA ALA A 667 12.30 -1.01 -8.31
C ALA A 667 11.55 -0.56 -9.58
N GLN A 668 10.33 -1.04 -9.83
CA GLN A 668 9.53 -0.60 -10.97
C GLN A 668 9.31 0.92 -10.95
N GLY A 669 9.27 1.56 -12.11
CA GLY A 669 9.18 3.01 -12.26
C GLY A 669 10.44 3.79 -11.83
N SER A 670 11.45 3.13 -11.27
CA SER A 670 12.72 3.75 -10.84
C SER A 670 13.86 3.38 -11.78
N GLU A 671 14.89 4.23 -11.86
CA GLU A 671 16.14 3.95 -12.55
C GLU A 671 17.32 4.37 -11.66
N TYR A 672 18.42 3.65 -11.76
CA TYR A 672 19.60 3.85 -10.92
C TYR A 672 20.86 3.96 -11.78
N PRO A 673 21.86 4.78 -11.40
CA PRO A 673 23.13 4.85 -12.09
C PRO A 673 23.81 3.48 -12.23
N ALA A 674 23.79 2.67 -11.16
CA ALA A 674 24.28 1.30 -11.18
C ALA A 674 23.35 0.35 -10.40
N VAL A 675 23.17 -0.85 -10.92
CA VAL A 675 22.38 -1.93 -10.33
C VAL A 675 23.23 -3.16 -10.11
N ILE A 676 23.09 -3.77 -8.93
CA ILE A 676 23.70 -5.05 -8.59
C ILE A 676 22.58 -6.09 -8.42
N ILE A 677 22.67 -7.21 -9.12
CA ILE A 677 21.67 -8.28 -9.11
C ILE A 677 22.30 -9.57 -8.58
N PRO A 678 22.12 -9.91 -7.29
CA PRO A 678 22.57 -11.18 -6.75
C PRO A 678 21.61 -12.30 -7.17
N LEU A 679 22.15 -13.40 -7.72
CA LEU A 679 21.38 -14.53 -8.22
C LEU A 679 21.98 -15.87 -7.74
N LEU A 680 21.25 -16.59 -6.89
CA LEU A 680 21.46 -18.00 -6.59
C LEU A 680 20.15 -18.77 -6.77
N GLN A 681 20.22 -20.08 -6.61
CA GLN A 681 19.06 -20.94 -6.74
C GLN A 681 17.93 -20.50 -5.80
N GLY A 682 16.73 -20.41 -6.31
CA GLY A 682 15.53 -19.96 -5.61
C GLY A 682 14.25 -20.57 -6.18
N PRO A 683 13.08 -20.20 -5.65
CA PRO A 683 11.79 -20.70 -6.12
C PRO A 683 11.58 -20.39 -7.61
N ARG A 684 11.32 -21.42 -8.40
CA ARG A 684 11.16 -21.32 -9.85
C ARG A 684 10.04 -20.35 -10.28
N GLN A 685 9.03 -20.19 -9.42
CA GLN A 685 7.92 -19.27 -9.62
C GLN A 685 8.32 -17.78 -9.57
N LEU A 686 9.42 -17.44 -8.86
CA LEU A 686 9.96 -16.09 -8.75
C LEU A 686 11.09 -15.80 -9.73
N TYR A 687 11.68 -16.84 -10.36
CA TYR A 687 12.86 -16.73 -11.21
C TYR A 687 12.47 -16.89 -12.67
N TYR A 688 11.88 -15.84 -13.25
CA TYR A 688 11.40 -15.86 -14.63
C TYR A 688 11.94 -14.68 -15.44
N ARG A 689 11.82 -14.79 -16.76
CA ARG A 689 12.38 -13.87 -17.76
C ARG A 689 12.05 -12.40 -17.50
N ASN A 690 10.79 -12.06 -17.30
CA ASN A 690 10.36 -10.67 -17.15
C ASN A 690 10.89 -10.02 -15.87
N LEU A 691 11.12 -10.83 -14.80
CA LEU A 691 11.75 -10.34 -13.58
C LEU A 691 13.21 -9.92 -13.85
N LEU A 692 13.98 -10.79 -14.53
CA LEU A 692 15.36 -10.48 -14.91
C LEU A 692 15.43 -9.29 -15.88
N TYR A 693 14.55 -9.27 -16.88
CA TYR A 693 14.42 -8.15 -17.82
C TYR A 693 14.16 -6.83 -17.10
N THR A 694 13.19 -6.82 -16.18
CA THR A 694 12.88 -5.62 -15.38
C THR A 694 14.06 -5.18 -14.53
N ALA A 695 14.78 -6.11 -13.89
CA ALA A 695 15.96 -5.77 -13.09
C ALA A 695 17.07 -5.11 -13.91
N VAL A 696 17.39 -5.69 -15.07
CA VAL A 696 18.43 -5.16 -15.98
C VAL A 696 18.06 -3.77 -16.50
N THR A 697 16.80 -3.58 -16.84
CA THR A 697 16.31 -2.29 -17.39
C THR A 697 16.22 -1.16 -16.34
N ARG A 698 16.49 -1.44 -15.05
CA ARG A 698 16.58 -0.40 -14.01
C ARG A 698 17.91 0.33 -13.98
N ALA A 699 18.93 -0.15 -14.69
CA ALA A 699 20.25 0.47 -14.71
C ALA A 699 20.40 1.46 -15.86
N ARG A 700 20.99 2.63 -15.57
CA ARG A 700 21.31 3.65 -16.57
C ARG A 700 22.72 3.51 -17.13
N LYS A 701 23.72 3.18 -16.28
CA LYS A 701 25.15 3.20 -16.65
C LYS A 701 25.86 1.88 -16.42
N CYS A 702 25.41 1.07 -15.46
CA CYS A 702 26.09 -0.19 -15.15
C CYS A 702 25.16 -1.23 -14.55
N VAL A 703 25.21 -2.45 -15.06
CA VAL A 703 24.63 -3.65 -14.44
C VAL A 703 25.75 -4.58 -14.02
N THR A 704 25.69 -5.08 -12.80
CA THR A 704 26.56 -6.17 -12.33
C THR A 704 25.68 -7.30 -11.78
N VAL A 705 25.64 -8.42 -12.47
CA VAL A 705 25.03 -9.65 -12.00
C VAL A 705 26.07 -10.46 -11.23
N ILE A 706 25.73 -10.95 -10.04
CA ILE A 706 26.65 -11.73 -9.21
C ILE A 706 25.97 -13.03 -8.81
N GLY A 707 26.50 -14.16 -9.22
CA GLY A 707 25.92 -15.44 -8.81
C GLY A 707 26.13 -16.58 -9.79
N SER A 708 25.14 -17.46 -9.87
CA SER A 708 25.16 -18.66 -10.69
C SER A 708 24.75 -18.35 -12.14
N GLU A 709 25.64 -18.74 -13.08
CA GLU A 709 25.38 -18.61 -14.50
C GLU A 709 24.22 -19.50 -14.96
N SER A 710 24.09 -20.70 -14.39
CA SER A 710 22.97 -21.60 -14.70
C SER A 710 21.64 -20.99 -14.32
N VAL A 711 21.54 -20.35 -13.14
CA VAL A 711 20.31 -19.65 -12.69
C VAL A 711 19.97 -18.48 -13.62
N PHE A 712 20.97 -17.70 -14.05
CA PHE A 712 20.77 -16.62 -14.99
C PHE A 712 20.21 -17.12 -16.33
N GLN A 713 20.77 -18.22 -16.88
CA GLN A 713 20.28 -18.81 -18.12
C GLN A 713 18.90 -19.46 -17.96
N GLU A 714 18.64 -20.11 -16.82
CA GLU A 714 17.31 -20.65 -16.50
C GLU A 714 16.25 -19.56 -16.47
N MET A 715 16.54 -18.41 -15.88
CA MET A 715 15.63 -17.27 -15.86
C MET A 715 15.30 -16.77 -17.28
N ILE A 716 16.28 -16.71 -18.18
CA ILE A 716 16.07 -16.31 -19.58
C ILE A 716 15.10 -17.28 -20.27
N GLN A 717 15.19 -18.57 -19.99
CA GLN A 717 14.36 -19.60 -20.61
C GLN A 717 12.98 -19.75 -19.90
N ASN A 718 12.86 -19.31 -18.65
CA ASN A 718 11.63 -19.44 -17.88
C ASN A 718 10.62 -18.36 -18.28
N THR A 719 9.63 -18.75 -19.07
CA THR A 719 8.51 -17.88 -19.48
C THR A 719 7.29 -18.02 -18.57
N ASN A 720 7.38 -18.84 -17.52
CA ASN A 720 6.29 -19.05 -16.55
C ASN A 720 6.08 -17.79 -15.68
N GLN A 721 5.74 -16.70 -16.31
CA GLN A 721 5.07 -15.63 -15.64
C GLN A 721 3.72 -16.19 -15.17
N GLN A 722 3.35 -15.96 -13.92
CA GLN A 722 2.01 -16.28 -13.44
C GLN A 722 0.98 -15.71 -14.42
N ASN A 723 0.32 -16.58 -15.18
CA ASN A 723 -0.75 -16.16 -16.05
C ASN A 723 -1.90 -15.68 -15.17
N ARG A 724 -2.20 -14.41 -15.26
CA ARG A 724 -3.32 -13.84 -14.53
C ARG A 724 -4.62 -14.18 -15.24
N ASN A 725 -5.59 -14.61 -14.47
CA ASN A 725 -6.92 -14.84 -14.96
C ASN A 725 -7.63 -13.49 -15.07
N THR A 726 -7.85 -13.02 -16.29
CA THR A 726 -8.53 -11.77 -16.63
C THR A 726 -9.36 -11.98 -17.90
N SER A 727 -10.47 -11.30 -18.02
CA SER A 727 -11.33 -11.33 -19.22
C SER A 727 -11.49 -9.98 -19.89
N LEU A 728 -10.69 -8.98 -19.48
CA LEU A 728 -10.78 -7.61 -20.02
C LEU A 728 -10.66 -7.58 -21.56
N ALA A 729 -9.69 -8.32 -22.12
CA ALA A 729 -9.51 -8.38 -23.57
C ALA A 729 -10.73 -8.94 -24.32
N GLU A 730 -11.37 -9.97 -23.76
CA GLU A 730 -12.61 -10.56 -24.33
C GLU A 730 -13.75 -9.55 -24.26
N ARG A 731 -13.94 -8.91 -23.12
CA ARG A 731 -14.99 -7.90 -22.91
C ARG A 731 -14.82 -6.68 -23.81
N ILE A 732 -13.59 -6.24 -24.05
CA ILE A 732 -13.32 -5.16 -24.99
C ILE A 732 -13.76 -5.55 -26.41
N ARG A 733 -13.51 -6.79 -26.84
CA ARG A 733 -13.96 -7.26 -28.15
C ARG A 733 -15.48 -7.33 -28.22
N GLU A 734 -16.16 -7.86 -27.17
CA GLU A 734 -17.62 -7.93 -27.09
C GLU A 734 -18.31 -6.56 -27.25
N PHE A 735 -17.68 -5.47 -26.80
CA PHE A 735 -18.21 -4.11 -26.98
C PHE A 735 -17.90 -3.52 -28.37
N ASN A 736 -16.87 -4.04 -29.07
CA ASN A 736 -16.47 -3.53 -30.40
C ASN A 736 -16.98 -4.40 -31.56
N GLU A 737 -17.61 -5.57 -31.28
CA GLU A 737 -18.38 -6.37 -32.25
C GLU A 737 -19.80 -5.82 -32.39
#